data_621308f35da182884efb5d271f892bd8
#
_entry.id   621308f35da182884efb5d271f892bd8
#
_cell.length_a   1.000
_cell.length_b   1.000
_cell.length_c   1.000
_cell.angle_alpha   90.00
_cell.angle_beta   90.00
_cell.angle_gamma   90.00
#
_symmetry.space_group_name_H-M   'P 1'
#
loop_
_entity.id
_entity.type
_entity.pdbx_description
1 polymer ?
#
loop_
_entity_poly.entity_id
_entity_poly.type
_entity_poly.pdbx_seq_one_letter_code
_entity_poly.pdbx_strand_id
1 'polypeptide(L)'
;MWGISSQSMRPALVSLLVALLLSCGPVSAGFEPVASSGLEEIDSGPLTNWASYGPGVAWGDYDQDGDLDVFLTARFDHLGQETAISLGFANMGEIPANHSAHQQISENSTGQSHLLRNDGNGHFVDVSNETGVGSPGVTTLGATWVDFDGDGDVDLYLSNYGRADMDYPESTGEPNQMFQNENGIFTDVTAQSNLGNPGHSSGSVWADYDHDGDLDCYSLNFGMVDELTGMARRETNIMYRNDGDSNGDGVPEFSDQTKETGTFGQLESSEVDFVPLVGPALSIFPTSVTNPSAQAKLPEGVSDEPTGSGMSWAAIWFDANGDGWEDLYVASDFGISPLYQNNRDGTFELVTTERGMSRPGTGMGAHAADIDLDGDLDVCQSNFGDNFLWNNQGNSFIEQSSMGIYGEQSNILVNWDCHFFDYDLDGDMDLWFGVGRINLDISNQYNSLYRNDGDVDGDGMIDFTDVASELGISGANMSTGYTRGGNKTMGVALADFDNDGDLDILMAHANGPPQLWRNTAVEEGGSWLKVRLQGTEGGSNSHGIGCIVEVHLEDGTILKQHAYAGDGFLGSSDPSVHFGLGTQSIVELKVKWSTGYIQSVEGVQINSELTVVEELPLEANDYSVFILILMILILLQLIWRMPPQTQ
;
A
#
# COMPACT_ATOMS: atom_id res chain seq x y z
N MET A 1 53.43 31.92 49.33
CA MET A 1 54.14 31.07 48.33
C MET A 1 53.57 29.66 48.40
N TRP A 2 52.59 29.34 47.56
CA TRP A 2 52.17 27.98 47.25
C TRP A 2 51.97 27.90 45.77
N GLY A 3 52.93 27.25 45.08
CA GLY A 3 52.88 26.98 43.67
C GLY A 3 52.03 25.69 43.43
N ILE A 4 50.89 25.80 42.77
CA ILE A 4 50.15 24.67 42.30
C ILE A 4 50.67 24.34 40.91
N SER A 5 51.27 23.16 40.76
CA SER A 5 51.84 22.68 39.50
C SER A 5 50.71 22.33 38.49
N SER A 6 50.84 22.82 37.28
CA SER A 6 49.92 22.68 36.13
C SER A 6 49.92 21.28 35.44
N GLN A 7 50.43 20.24 36.09
CA GLN A 7 50.59 18.93 35.47
C GLN A 7 49.52 17.87 35.83
N SER A 8 48.62 18.12 36.78
CA SER A 8 47.64 17.11 37.24
C SER A 8 46.21 17.30 36.70
N MET A 9 45.96 18.33 35.91
CA MET A 9 44.60 18.59 35.36
C MET A 9 44.33 17.99 33.94
N ARG A 10 45.37 17.63 33.20
CA ARG A 10 45.17 17.13 31.84
C ARG A 10 44.57 15.73 31.71
N PRO A 11 44.91 14.72 32.54
CA PRO A 11 44.30 13.37 32.39
C PRO A 11 42.85 13.33 32.90
N ALA A 12 42.46 14.13 33.88
CA ALA A 12 41.08 14.13 34.35
C ALA A 12 40.09 14.83 33.40
N LEU A 13 40.52 15.86 32.67
CA LEU A 13 39.68 16.50 31.66
C LEU A 13 39.52 15.62 30.39
N VAL A 14 40.59 14.92 29.99
CA VAL A 14 40.52 13.98 28.87
C VAL A 14 39.67 12.75 29.22
N SER A 15 39.76 12.24 30.45
CA SER A 15 38.90 11.14 30.90
C SER A 15 37.44 11.57 31.06
N LEU A 16 37.17 12.84 31.42
CA LEU A 16 35.80 13.36 31.48
C LEU A 16 35.22 13.62 30.10
N LEU A 17 36.02 14.11 29.14
CA LEU A 17 35.60 14.25 27.73
C LEU A 17 35.40 12.89 27.07
N VAL A 18 36.25 11.91 27.32
CA VAL A 18 36.10 10.54 26.81
C VAL A 18 34.92 9.82 27.50
N ALA A 19 34.66 10.07 28.77
CA ALA A 19 33.46 9.57 29.45
C ALA A 19 32.17 10.27 28.99
N LEU A 20 32.21 11.52 28.56
CA LEU A 20 31.08 12.22 27.93
C LEU A 20 30.86 11.79 26.47
N LEU A 21 31.92 11.40 25.75
CA LEU A 21 31.82 10.83 24.39
C LEU A 21 31.45 9.34 24.40
N LEU A 22 31.66 8.63 25.52
CA LEU A 22 31.26 7.25 25.71
C LEU A 22 29.89 7.09 26.39
N SER A 23 29.26 8.18 26.81
CA SER A 23 27.89 8.17 27.34
C SER A 23 26.82 8.58 26.32
N CYS A 24 27.20 8.96 25.12
CA CYS A 24 26.30 8.85 23.98
C CYS A 24 26.35 7.38 23.57
N GLY A 25 25.43 6.56 24.08
CA GLY A 25 25.02 5.35 23.39
C GLY A 25 24.61 5.73 21.97
N PRO A 26 24.59 4.84 21.03
CA PRO A 26 24.02 5.13 19.74
C PRO A 26 22.63 5.74 20.00
N VAL A 27 22.41 6.95 19.53
CA VAL A 27 21.07 7.53 19.52
C VAL A 27 20.35 6.60 18.56
N SER A 28 19.27 5.99 18.96
CA SER A 28 18.52 5.09 18.06
C SER A 28 17.64 5.97 17.19
N ALA A 29 17.56 5.66 15.91
CA ALA A 29 16.55 6.23 15.00
C ALA A 29 15.20 6.31 15.72
N GLY A 30 14.46 7.37 15.47
CA GLY A 30 13.23 7.64 16.19
C GLY A 30 12.22 8.34 15.31
N PHE A 31 11.01 8.52 15.85
CA PHE A 31 9.96 9.24 15.16
C PHE A 31 9.50 10.45 15.96
N GLU A 32 9.30 11.56 15.27
CA GLU A 32 8.77 12.80 15.84
C GLU A 32 7.42 13.14 15.21
N PRO A 33 6.37 13.45 16.01
CA PRO A 33 5.09 13.87 15.45
C PRO A 33 5.24 15.23 14.80
N VAL A 34 4.76 15.36 13.56
CA VAL A 34 4.71 16.64 12.85
C VAL A 34 3.59 17.49 13.43
N ALA A 35 3.95 18.46 14.26
CA ALA A 35 2.99 19.35 14.89
C ALA A 35 2.59 20.50 13.96
N SER A 36 1.30 20.82 13.94
CA SER A 36 0.74 21.90 13.09
C SER A 36 0.88 21.61 11.59
N SER A 37 0.74 20.35 11.21
CA SER A 37 0.72 19.93 9.81
C SER A 37 -0.54 20.42 9.05
N GLY A 38 -1.59 20.83 9.77
CA GLY A 38 -2.91 21.09 9.18
C GLY A 38 -3.79 19.86 9.12
N LEU A 39 -3.22 18.66 9.20
CA LEU A 39 -3.96 17.38 9.15
C LEU A 39 -4.90 17.21 10.34
N GLU A 40 -4.54 17.74 11.51
CA GLU A 40 -5.33 17.68 12.74
C GLU A 40 -6.63 18.48 12.67
N GLU A 41 -6.79 19.38 11.71
CA GLU A 41 -7.99 20.19 11.48
C GLU A 41 -8.94 19.56 10.44
N ILE A 42 -8.52 18.49 9.76
CA ILE A 42 -9.29 17.85 8.70
C ILE A 42 -10.40 16.97 9.29
N ASP A 43 -11.64 17.26 8.91
CA ASP A 43 -12.84 16.49 9.29
C ASP A 43 -13.21 15.51 8.16
N SER A 44 -12.65 14.32 8.21
CA SER A 44 -12.95 13.24 7.25
C SER A 44 -14.21 12.43 7.60
N GLY A 45 -15.02 12.87 8.57
CA GLY A 45 -16.30 12.22 8.90
C GLY A 45 -16.44 11.80 10.35
N PRO A 46 -17.46 11.01 10.67
CA PRO A 46 -17.82 10.69 12.05
C PRO A 46 -16.67 9.99 12.78
N LEU A 47 -16.36 10.44 14.01
CA LEU A 47 -15.45 9.75 14.91
C LEU A 47 -16.19 8.58 15.55
N THR A 48 -15.78 7.37 15.22
CA THR A 48 -16.49 6.19 15.68
C THR A 48 -15.65 5.36 16.66
N ASN A 49 -16.32 4.78 17.64
CA ASN A 49 -15.74 3.77 18.54
C ASN A 49 -16.09 2.35 18.11
N TRP A 50 -16.87 2.22 17.03
CA TRP A 50 -17.53 0.99 16.62
C TRP A 50 -17.44 0.81 15.10
N ALA A 51 -17.34 -0.41 14.60
CA ALA A 51 -17.62 -0.89 13.25
C ALA A 51 -17.49 0.16 12.11
N SER A 52 -16.46 1.00 12.14
CA SER A 52 -16.16 1.93 11.07
C SER A 52 -14.96 1.44 10.29
N TYR A 53 -15.05 1.59 8.99
CA TYR A 53 -13.97 1.40 8.04
C TYR A 53 -13.47 2.77 7.57
N GLY A 54 -12.21 2.82 7.14
CA GLY A 54 -11.58 4.07 6.74
C GLY A 54 -11.15 4.94 7.94
N PRO A 55 -10.44 6.05 7.70
CA PRO A 55 -10.04 6.48 6.38
C PRO A 55 -8.83 5.72 5.83
N GLY A 56 -8.70 5.71 4.48
CA GLY A 56 -7.47 5.37 3.77
C GLY A 56 -6.66 6.62 3.47
N VAL A 57 -5.39 6.44 3.09
CA VAL A 57 -4.47 7.52 2.74
C VAL A 57 -3.64 7.15 1.51
N ALA A 58 -3.32 8.13 0.67
CA ALA A 58 -2.48 7.93 -0.50
C ALA A 58 -1.56 9.15 -0.72
N TRP A 59 -0.25 8.88 -0.92
CA TRP A 59 0.74 9.87 -1.29
C TRP A 59 0.86 10.00 -2.80
N GLY A 60 0.97 11.22 -3.32
CA GLY A 60 1.23 11.49 -4.73
C GLY A 60 1.54 12.97 -4.98
N ASP A 61 2.44 13.26 -5.90
CA ASP A 61 2.77 14.62 -6.35
C ASP A 61 1.81 14.98 -7.50
N TYR A 62 0.59 15.47 -7.16
CA TYR A 62 -0.46 15.67 -8.16
C TYR A 62 -0.25 16.92 -9.01
N ASP A 63 0.47 17.92 -8.53
CA ASP A 63 0.71 19.17 -9.26
C ASP A 63 2.17 19.32 -9.76
N GLN A 64 2.96 18.25 -9.59
CA GLN A 64 4.34 18.10 -10.06
C GLN A 64 5.28 19.21 -9.55
N ASP A 65 5.05 19.67 -8.32
CA ASP A 65 5.91 20.68 -7.70
C ASP A 65 7.11 20.08 -6.94
N GLY A 66 7.14 18.74 -6.79
CA GLY A 66 8.19 17.95 -6.16
C GLY A 66 7.96 17.66 -4.69
N ASP A 67 6.86 18.15 -4.11
CA ASP A 67 6.43 17.87 -2.75
C ASP A 67 5.27 16.87 -2.79
N LEU A 68 5.32 15.81 -1.97
CA LEU A 68 4.27 14.80 -1.97
C LEU A 68 3.01 15.31 -1.28
N ASP A 69 1.87 15.14 -1.93
CA ASP A 69 0.54 15.49 -1.47
C ASP A 69 -0.21 14.29 -0.91
N VAL A 70 -1.29 14.53 -0.18
CA VAL A 70 -2.07 13.47 0.46
C VAL A 70 -3.50 13.46 -0.04
N PHE A 71 -3.98 12.30 -0.49
CA PHE A 71 -5.40 12.06 -0.57
C PHE A 71 -5.86 11.28 0.66
N LEU A 72 -6.79 11.84 1.42
CA LEU A 72 -7.38 11.24 2.61
C LEU A 72 -8.84 10.87 2.31
N THR A 73 -9.18 9.58 2.42
CA THR A 73 -10.54 9.14 2.17
C THR A 73 -11.48 9.43 3.35
N ALA A 74 -12.78 9.36 3.10
CA ALA A 74 -13.78 9.60 4.13
C ALA A 74 -13.81 8.48 5.18
N ARG A 75 -14.01 8.85 6.44
CA ARG A 75 -14.48 7.92 7.46
C ARG A 75 -15.98 7.72 7.32
N PHE A 76 -16.47 6.52 7.59
CA PHE A 76 -17.90 6.30 7.66
C PHE A 76 -18.28 5.38 8.83
N ASP A 77 -19.49 5.58 9.34
CA ASP A 77 -20.09 4.74 10.38
C ASP A 77 -20.91 3.65 9.70
N HIS A 78 -20.31 2.50 9.48
CA HIS A 78 -20.90 1.36 8.76
C HIS A 78 -22.30 0.97 9.25
N LEU A 79 -22.56 1.13 10.55
CA LEU A 79 -23.86 0.79 11.13
C LEU A 79 -24.76 1.99 11.40
N GLY A 80 -24.30 3.20 11.12
CA GLY A 80 -24.99 4.41 11.55
C GLY A 80 -25.18 4.49 13.08
N GLN A 81 -24.42 3.71 13.85
CA GLN A 81 -24.61 3.54 15.29
C GLN A 81 -24.36 4.83 16.06
N GLU A 82 -23.25 5.50 15.79
CA GLU A 82 -22.91 6.79 16.45
C GLU A 82 -23.92 7.87 16.04
N THR A 83 -24.32 7.85 14.78
CA THR A 83 -25.36 8.75 14.29
C THR A 83 -26.71 8.45 14.93
N ALA A 84 -27.08 7.18 15.08
CA ALA A 84 -28.30 6.78 15.80
C ALA A 84 -28.27 7.28 17.26
N ILE A 85 -27.12 7.10 17.94
CA ILE A 85 -26.91 7.60 19.31
C ILE A 85 -27.04 9.12 19.37
N SER A 86 -26.46 9.85 18.41
CA SER A 86 -26.55 11.31 18.32
C SER A 86 -27.98 11.81 18.11
N LEU A 87 -28.82 11.00 17.48
CA LEU A 87 -30.26 11.25 17.29
C LEU A 87 -31.13 10.80 18.47
N GLY A 88 -30.51 10.23 19.52
CA GLY A 88 -31.19 9.83 20.76
C GLY A 88 -31.71 8.40 20.76
N PHE A 89 -31.29 7.55 19.82
CA PHE A 89 -31.58 6.11 19.81
C PHE A 89 -30.41 5.34 20.44
N ALA A 90 -30.65 4.20 21.05
CA ALA A 90 -29.56 3.41 21.62
C ALA A 90 -28.79 2.61 20.55
N ASN A 91 -29.45 2.30 19.44
CA ASN A 91 -28.84 1.66 18.26
C ASN A 91 -29.76 1.81 17.04
N MET A 92 -29.25 1.48 15.86
CA MET A 92 -29.99 1.52 14.58
C MET A 92 -31.29 0.71 14.61
N GLY A 93 -31.26 -0.46 15.22
CA GLY A 93 -32.44 -1.35 15.31
C GLY A 93 -33.61 -0.79 16.12
N GLU A 94 -33.40 0.28 16.89
CA GLU A 94 -34.48 0.98 17.61
C GLU A 94 -35.19 2.04 16.76
N ILE A 95 -34.64 2.37 15.59
CA ILE A 95 -35.22 3.36 14.69
C ILE A 95 -36.33 2.70 13.88
N PRO A 96 -37.59 3.19 13.98
CA PRO A 96 -38.67 2.63 13.16
C PRO A 96 -38.35 2.80 11.66
N ALA A 97 -38.58 1.78 10.84
CA ALA A 97 -38.23 1.76 9.41
C ALA A 97 -38.79 2.93 8.57
N ASN A 98 -39.86 3.59 9.05
CA ASN A 98 -40.45 4.75 8.42
C ASN A 98 -40.07 6.08 9.09
N HIS A 99 -39.07 6.09 9.96
CA HIS A 99 -38.64 7.30 10.66
C HIS A 99 -37.70 8.15 9.79
N SER A 100 -37.86 9.46 9.83
CA SER A 100 -37.01 10.41 9.08
C SER A 100 -35.53 10.39 9.50
N ALA A 101 -35.20 9.71 10.61
CA ALA A 101 -33.82 9.51 11.04
C ALA A 101 -33.00 8.65 10.05
N HIS A 102 -33.62 7.73 9.30
CA HIS A 102 -32.89 6.97 8.28
C HIS A 102 -32.22 7.86 7.25
N GLN A 103 -32.91 8.91 6.78
CA GLN A 103 -32.31 9.88 5.88
C GLN A 103 -31.20 10.70 6.56
N GLN A 104 -31.39 11.08 7.83
CA GLN A 104 -30.36 11.82 8.57
C GLN A 104 -29.13 10.97 8.88
N ILE A 105 -29.32 9.65 9.07
CA ILE A 105 -28.20 8.71 9.25
C ILE A 105 -27.39 8.63 7.97
N SER A 106 -28.05 8.48 6.82
CA SER A 106 -27.39 8.51 5.52
C SER A 106 -26.57 9.79 5.30
N GLU A 107 -27.15 10.95 5.65
CA GLU A 107 -26.49 12.24 5.47
C GLU A 107 -25.33 12.52 6.45
N ASN A 108 -25.29 11.85 7.61
CA ASN A 108 -24.33 12.12 8.68
C ASN A 108 -23.40 10.92 9.00
N SER A 109 -23.58 9.78 8.35
CA SER A 109 -22.74 8.60 8.60
C SER A 109 -21.50 8.53 7.70
N THR A 110 -21.43 9.37 6.66
CA THR A 110 -20.28 9.48 5.75
C THR A 110 -19.59 10.82 5.90
N GLY A 111 -18.27 10.81 5.88
CA GLY A 111 -17.46 12.02 5.80
C GLY A 111 -17.25 12.50 4.36
N GLN A 112 -16.27 13.33 4.18
CA GLN A 112 -15.77 13.81 2.90
C GLN A 112 -14.34 13.35 2.72
N SER A 113 -13.97 12.95 1.50
CA SER A 113 -12.58 12.75 1.12
C SER A 113 -11.92 14.09 0.81
N HIS A 114 -10.62 14.19 1.06
CA HIS A 114 -9.86 15.43 0.95
C HIS A 114 -8.58 15.23 0.15
N LEU A 115 -8.32 16.10 -0.80
CA LEU A 115 -7.01 16.31 -1.40
C LEU A 115 -6.29 17.43 -0.63
N LEU A 116 -5.17 17.10 -0.05
CA LEU A 116 -4.40 17.93 0.85
C LEU A 116 -3.04 18.23 0.21
N ARG A 117 -2.87 19.47 -0.27
CA ARG A 117 -1.63 19.90 -0.90
C ARG A 117 -0.59 20.21 0.16
N ASN A 118 0.60 19.64 0.01
CA ASN A 118 1.81 20.01 0.75
C ASN A 118 2.38 21.34 0.22
N ASP A 119 2.79 22.23 1.08
CA ASP A 119 3.43 23.50 0.70
C ASP A 119 4.97 23.45 0.82
N GLY A 120 5.54 22.25 0.90
CA GLY A 120 6.98 22.00 1.00
C GLY A 120 7.58 22.21 2.39
N ASN A 121 6.74 22.42 3.40
CA ASN A 121 7.16 22.60 4.78
C ASN A 121 6.46 21.63 5.74
N GLY A 122 5.85 20.56 5.22
CA GLY A 122 5.04 19.62 6.01
C GLY A 122 3.75 20.22 6.53
N HIS A 123 3.25 21.27 5.88
CA HIS A 123 1.96 21.87 6.17
C HIS A 123 1.02 21.65 4.99
N PHE A 124 -0.11 21.04 5.25
CA PHE A 124 -1.09 20.60 4.25
C PHE A 124 -2.29 21.52 4.21
N VAL A 125 -2.76 21.82 3.00
CA VAL A 125 -3.90 22.69 2.74
C VAL A 125 -4.95 21.92 1.93
N ASP A 126 -6.20 21.90 2.39
CA ASP A 126 -7.31 21.29 1.67
C ASP A 126 -7.63 22.04 0.37
N VAL A 127 -7.40 21.38 -0.77
CA VAL A 127 -7.63 21.89 -2.12
C VAL A 127 -8.71 21.11 -2.87
N SER A 128 -9.46 20.23 -2.21
CA SER A 128 -10.47 19.35 -2.81
C SER A 128 -11.49 20.08 -3.66
N ASN A 129 -11.95 21.26 -3.19
CA ASN A 129 -12.92 22.06 -3.91
C ASN A 129 -12.34 22.79 -5.12
N GLU A 130 -11.04 23.09 -5.09
CA GLU A 130 -10.34 23.82 -6.15
C GLU A 130 -10.01 22.88 -7.31
N THR A 131 -9.66 21.64 -6.99
CA THR A 131 -9.21 20.60 -7.93
C THR A 131 -10.34 19.76 -8.49
N GLY A 132 -11.51 19.74 -7.84
CA GLY A 132 -12.69 19.02 -8.31
C GLY A 132 -12.81 17.56 -7.83
N VAL A 133 -11.94 17.08 -6.92
CA VAL A 133 -11.93 15.68 -6.43
C VAL A 133 -12.70 15.45 -5.13
N GLY A 134 -13.32 16.44 -4.57
CA GLY A 134 -14.17 16.28 -3.39
C GLY A 134 -15.51 15.65 -3.77
N SER A 135 -15.74 14.40 -3.41
CA SER A 135 -17.01 13.69 -3.63
C SER A 135 -17.83 13.63 -2.34
N PRO A 136 -18.65 14.65 -2.03
CA PRO A 136 -19.44 14.63 -0.82
C PRO A 136 -20.54 13.57 -0.90
N GLY A 137 -20.65 12.72 0.14
CA GLY A 137 -21.73 11.73 0.27
C GLY A 137 -21.47 10.37 -0.37
N VAL A 138 -20.27 10.14 -0.90
CA VAL A 138 -19.81 8.82 -1.35
C VAL A 138 -18.88 8.23 -0.29
N THR A 139 -19.06 6.97 0.02
CA THR A 139 -18.18 6.24 0.94
C THR A 139 -16.98 5.71 0.18
N THR A 140 -15.90 6.47 0.13
CA THR A 140 -14.63 6.05 -0.45
C THR A 140 -13.77 5.40 0.62
N LEU A 141 -13.28 4.18 0.38
CA LEU A 141 -12.38 3.47 1.29
C LEU A 141 -10.92 3.58 0.86
N GLY A 142 -10.60 3.21 -0.37
CA GLY A 142 -9.25 3.25 -0.91
C GLY A 142 -9.09 4.37 -1.94
N ALA A 143 -7.88 4.86 -2.05
CA ALA A 143 -7.44 5.78 -3.09
C ALA A 143 -6.08 5.34 -3.61
N THR A 144 -5.88 5.39 -4.92
CA THR A 144 -4.61 5.03 -5.55
C THR A 144 -4.24 6.07 -6.58
N TRP A 145 -3.02 6.59 -6.47
CA TRP A 145 -2.42 7.43 -7.50
C TRP A 145 -1.80 6.56 -8.57
N VAL A 146 -2.08 6.87 -9.83
CA VAL A 146 -1.62 6.11 -10.98
C VAL A 146 -1.66 6.97 -12.23
N ASP A 147 -0.65 6.95 -13.05
CA ASP A 147 -0.68 7.53 -14.40
C ASP A 147 -1.26 6.46 -15.34
N PHE A 148 -2.61 6.47 -15.49
CA PHE A 148 -3.33 5.39 -16.20
C PHE A 148 -3.34 5.59 -17.71
N ASP A 149 -3.08 6.82 -18.19
CA ASP A 149 -3.09 7.17 -19.61
C ASP A 149 -1.69 7.46 -20.19
N GLY A 150 -0.66 7.39 -19.34
CA GLY A 150 0.75 7.46 -19.75
C GLY A 150 1.21 8.88 -20.13
N ASP A 151 0.52 9.92 -19.68
CA ASP A 151 0.85 11.32 -20.00
C ASP A 151 1.90 11.94 -19.07
N GLY A 152 2.18 11.28 -17.91
CA GLY A 152 3.16 11.66 -16.92
C GLY A 152 2.60 12.43 -15.73
N ASP A 153 1.32 12.81 -15.73
CA ASP A 153 0.62 13.33 -14.56
C ASP A 153 0.04 12.14 -13.78
N VAL A 154 0.10 12.16 -12.45
CA VAL A 154 -0.57 11.10 -11.67
C VAL A 154 -2.05 11.38 -11.57
N ASP A 155 -2.86 10.39 -11.92
CA ASP A 155 -4.30 10.39 -11.86
C ASP A 155 -4.80 9.76 -10.56
N LEU A 156 -6.10 9.84 -10.28
CA LEU A 156 -6.65 9.37 -9.02
C LEU A 156 -7.79 8.37 -9.23
N TYR A 157 -7.58 7.13 -8.76
CA TYR A 157 -8.63 6.12 -8.69
C TYR A 157 -9.20 6.00 -7.29
N LEU A 158 -10.52 6.13 -7.16
CA LEU A 158 -11.23 6.04 -5.88
C LEU A 158 -12.07 4.77 -5.81
N SER A 159 -11.81 3.96 -4.80
CA SER A 159 -12.55 2.73 -4.51
C SER A 159 -13.70 3.01 -3.55
N ASN A 160 -14.92 2.93 -4.07
CA ASN A 160 -16.15 3.28 -3.38
C ASN A 160 -16.85 2.05 -2.82
N TYR A 161 -17.12 2.05 -1.51
CA TYR A 161 -17.74 0.91 -0.83
C TYR A 161 -19.26 0.87 -1.01
N GLY A 162 -19.90 2.01 -1.03
CA GLY A 162 -21.36 2.09 -1.12
C GLY A 162 -21.96 2.94 0.00
N ARG A 163 -23.27 2.80 0.19
CA ARG A 163 -24.01 3.64 1.14
C ARG A 163 -24.31 2.87 2.41
N ALA A 164 -23.90 3.42 3.53
CA ALA A 164 -24.12 2.84 4.85
C ALA A 164 -25.60 2.78 5.29
N ASP A 165 -26.51 3.41 4.56
CA ASP A 165 -27.94 3.55 4.89
C ASP A 165 -28.84 2.50 4.24
N MET A 166 -28.28 1.58 3.47
CA MET A 166 -29.08 0.55 2.81
C MET A 166 -29.15 -0.74 3.61
N ASP A 167 -30.39 -1.20 3.81
CA ASP A 167 -30.65 -2.48 4.48
C ASP A 167 -30.16 -3.65 3.60
N TYR A 168 -29.44 -4.58 4.20
CA TYR A 168 -29.14 -5.89 3.60
C TYR A 168 -30.48 -6.61 3.26
N PRO A 169 -30.65 -7.27 2.10
CA PRO A 169 -29.68 -7.53 1.02
C PRO A 169 -29.74 -6.54 -0.16
N GLU A 170 -30.38 -5.40 -0.03
CA GLU A 170 -30.70 -4.46 -1.11
C GLU A 170 -29.58 -3.42 -1.33
N SER A 171 -28.52 -3.42 -0.50
CA SER A 171 -27.39 -2.53 -0.70
C SER A 171 -26.68 -2.86 -2.00
N THR A 172 -26.51 -1.83 -2.82
CA THR A 172 -25.65 -1.87 -3.99
C THR A 172 -24.41 -1.05 -3.68
N GLY A 173 -23.23 -1.47 -4.16
CA GLY A 173 -22.04 -0.64 -4.13
C GLY A 173 -22.28 0.69 -4.84
N GLU A 174 -21.47 1.68 -4.54
CA GLU A 174 -21.37 2.90 -5.36
C GLU A 174 -20.26 2.70 -6.38
N PRO A 175 -20.42 3.12 -7.64
CA PRO A 175 -19.38 2.96 -8.64
C PRO A 175 -18.07 3.59 -8.19
N ASN A 176 -16.95 2.92 -8.43
CA ASN A 176 -15.63 3.50 -8.31
C ASN A 176 -15.49 4.68 -9.26
N GLN A 177 -14.56 5.58 -8.99
CA GLN A 177 -14.35 6.78 -9.80
C GLN A 177 -12.90 6.85 -10.28
N MET A 178 -12.73 7.18 -11.57
CA MET A 178 -11.46 7.53 -12.18
C MET A 178 -11.43 8.99 -12.50
N PHE A 179 -10.47 9.70 -11.96
CA PHE A 179 -10.23 11.12 -12.20
C PHE A 179 -8.93 11.31 -12.96
N GLN A 180 -9.03 11.78 -14.20
CA GLN A 180 -7.90 12.17 -15.01
C GLN A 180 -7.38 13.53 -14.54
N ASN A 181 -6.09 13.63 -14.33
CA ASN A 181 -5.39 14.84 -13.94
C ASN A 181 -4.79 15.53 -15.17
N GLU A 182 -5.02 16.80 -15.30
CA GLU A 182 -4.42 17.65 -16.32
C GLU A 182 -3.80 18.86 -15.62
N ASN A 183 -2.52 18.78 -15.26
CA ASN A 183 -1.80 19.86 -14.57
C ASN A 183 -2.48 20.31 -13.26
N GLY A 184 -2.86 19.38 -12.40
CA GLY A 184 -3.49 19.65 -11.10
C GLY A 184 -5.01 19.90 -11.13
N ILE A 185 -5.67 19.70 -12.26
CA ILE A 185 -7.13 19.82 -12.39
C ILE A 185 -7.70 18.48 -12.81
N PHE A 186 -8.61 17.96 -12.01
CA PHE A 186 -9.20 16.64 -12.21
C PHE A 186 -10.53 16.67 -12.96
N THR A 187 -10.71 15.70 -13.83
CA THR A 187 -11.93 15.44 -14.57
C THR A 187 -12.39 14.01 -14.31
N ASP A 188 -13.64 13.82 -13.91
CA ASP A 188 -14.23 12.49 -13.76
C ASP A 188 -14.41 11.85 -15.16
N VAL A 189 -13.60 10.82 -15.44
CA VAL A 189 -13.59 10.06 -16.70
C VAL A 189 -14.06 8.61 -16.50
N THR A 190 -14.71 8.31 -15.40
CA THR A 190 -15.17 6.97 -15.03
C THR A 190 -15.98 6.28 -16.13
N ALA A 191 -16.89 7.04 -16.76
CA ALA A 191 -17.75 6.49 -17.80
C ALA A 191 -17.00 6.26 -19.13
N GLN A 192 -15.98 7.05 -19.42
CA GLN A 192 -15.15 6.96 -20.62
C GLN A 192 -14.18 5.78 -20.48
N SER A 193 -13.54 5.65 -19.32
CA SER A 193 -12.58 4.59 -19.04
C SER A 193 -13.20 3.22 -18.78
N ASN A 194 -14.50 3.13 -18.46
CA ASN A 194 -15.20 1.91 -18.00
C ASN A 194 -14.70 1.34 -16.65
N LEU A 195 -14.03 2.13 -15.82
CA LEU A 195 -13.47 1.70 -14.53
C LEU A 195 -14.47 1.79 -13.36
N GLY A 196 -15.73 2.06 -13.63
CA GLY A 196 -16.79 2.20 -12.62
C GLY A 196 -17.25 0.85 -12.06
N ASN A 197 -16.41 0.17 -11.26
CA ASN A 197 -16.80 -1.04 -10.54
C ASN A 197 -18.03 -0.75 -9.65
N PRO A 198 -19.16 -1.46 -9.82
CA PRO A 198 -20.37 -1.24 -9.04
C PRO A 198 -20.43 -2.05 -7.73
N GLY A 199 -19.35 -2.77 -7.38
CA GLY A 199 -19.25 -3.58 -6.15
C GLY A 199 -19.00 -2.74 -4.90
N HIS A 200 -18.97 -3.39 -3.73
CA HIS A 200 -18.52 -2.79 -2.48
C HIS A 200 -16.98 -2.79 -2.45
N SER A 201 -16.40 -1.81 -3.13
CA SER A 201 -14.96 -1.77 -3.36
C SER A 201 -14.20 -1.34 -2.11
N SER A 202 -13.08 -2.03 -1.84
CA SER A 202 -12.18 -1.73 -0.72
C SER A 202 -10.90 -1.03 -1.15
N GLY A 203 -10.40 -1.31 -2.36
CA GLY A 203 -9.14 -0.77 -2.85
C GLY A 203 -8.88 -1.19 -4.30
N SER A 204 -7.71 -0.83 -4.80
CA SER A 204 -7.20 -1.26 -6.10
C SER A 204 -5.68 -1.36 -6.06
N VAL A 205 -5.13 -2.25 -6.89
CA VAL A 205 -3.71 -2.34 -7.16
C VAL A 205 -3.47 -2.41 -8.66
N TRP A 206 -2.39 -1.79 -9.12
CA TRP A 206 -2.13 -1.59 -10.54
C TRP A 206 -0.79 -2.21 -10.95
N ALA A 207 -0.75 -2.83 -12.11
CA ALA A 207 0.44 -3.38 -12.73
C ALA A 207 0.22 -3.56 -14.23
N ASP A 208 1.28 -3.69 -15.00
CA ASP A 208 1.28 -4.09 -16.40
C ASP A 208 1.37 -5.63 -16.45
N TYR A 209 0.22 -6.33 -16.19
CA TYR A 209 0.25 -7.78 -15.97
C TYR A 209 0.47 -8.58 -17.26
N ASP A 210 0.23 -8.02 -18.43
CA ASP A 210 0.42 -8.69 -19.72
C ASP A 210 1.62 -8.12 -20.51
N HIS A 211 2.38 -7.20 -19.92
CA HIS A 211 3.61 -6.59 -20.42
C HIS A 211 3.42 -5.90 -21.80
N ASP A 212 2.30 -5.24 -21.99
CA ASP A 212 2.05 -4.42 -23.17
C ASP A 212 2.46 -2.95 -23.02
N GLY A 213 2.85 -2.53 -21.81
CA GLY A 213 3.37 -1.22 -21.45
C GLY A 213 2.34 -0.31 -20.80
N ASP A 214 1.07 -0.70 -20.79
CA ASP A 214 -0.02 0.06 -20.19
C ASP A 214 -0.36 -0.51 -18.80
N LEU A 215 -0.76 0.33 -17.85
CA LEU A 215 -1.13 -0.13 -16.51
C LEU A 215 -2.56 -0.67 -16.49
N ASP A 216 -2.71 -1.86 -15.93
CA ASP A 216 -3.97 -2.56 -15.69
C ASP A 216 -4.41 -2.42 -14.24
N CYS A 217 -5.72 -2.57 -13.98
CA CYS A 217 -6.30 -2.39 -12.65
C CYS A 217 -6.90 -3.68 -12.09
N TYR A 218 -6.48 -4.10 -10.90
CA TYR A 218 -7.19 -5.10 -10.12
C TYR A 218 -8.00 -4.43 -9.01
N SER A 219 -9.31 -4.31 -9.22
CA SER A 219 -10.25 -3.67 -8.29
C SER A 219 -10.78 -4.68 -7.28
N LEU A 220 -10.60 -4.37 -6.01
CA LEU A 220 -10.94 -5.25 -4.88
C LEU A 220 -12.37 -4.99 -4.41
N ASN A 221 -13.10 -6.07 -4.13
CA ASN A 221 -14.43 -6.03 -3.54
C ASN A 221 -14.45 -6.80 -2.21
N PHE A 222 -14.86 -6.12 -1.16
CA PHE A 222 -15.09 -6.77 0.13
C PHE A 222 -16.44 -7.47 0.17
N GLY A 223 -17.45 -6.87 -0.45
CA GLY A 223 -18.82 -7.32 -0.33
C GLY A 223 -19.48 -6.80 0.95
N MET A 224 -20.36 -7.59 1.53
CA MET A 224 -21.14 -7.17 2.70
C MET A 224 -21.17 -8.22 3.79
N VAL A 225 -21.21 -7.77 5.05
CA VAL A 225 -21.50 -8.61 6.22
C VAL A 225 -22.86 -8.24 6.79
N ASP A 226 -23.79 -9.18 6.82
CA ASP A 226 -25.03 -9.04 7.59
C ASP A 226 -24.78 -9.41 9.05
N GLU A 227 -24.61 -8.42 9.89
CA GLU A 227 -24.33 -8.59 11.31
C GLU A 227 -25.49 -9.21 12.09
N LEU A 228 -26.72 -9.08 11.60
CA LEU A 228 -27.90 -9.66 12.26
C LEU A 228 -27.95 -11.18 12.07
N THR A 229 -27.54 -11.67 10.92
CA THR A 229 -27.54 -13.09 10.58
C THR A 229 -26.17 -13.74 10.73
N GLY A 230 -25.09 -12.97 10.79
CA GLY A 230 -23.72 -13.45 10.77
C GLY A 230 -23.32 -14.06 9.42
N MET A 231 -23.95 -13.60 8.34
CA MET A 231 -23.70 -14.07 6.98
C MET A 231 -22.92 -13.01 6.22
N ALA A 232 -21.93 -13.43 5.44
CA ALA A 232 -21.19 -12.57 4.55
C ALA A 232 -21.60 -12.84 3.09
N ARG A 233 -21.88 -11.78 2.34
CA ARG A 233 -22.03 -11.81 0.89
C ARG A 233 -20.70 -11.43 0.27
N ARG A 234 -20.08 -12.36 -0.43
CA ARG A 234 -18.86 -12.14 -1.18
C ARG A 234 -19.14 -11.48 -2.51
N GLU A 235 -18.23 -10.67 -2.98
CA GLU A 235 -18.28 -10.06 -4.31
C GLU A 235 -16.97 -10.33 -5.04
N THR A 236 -17.07 -10.54 -6.38
CA THR A 236 -15.90 -10.81 -7.22
C THR A 236 -15.05 -9.56 -7.35
N ASN A 237 -13.73 -9.68 -7.15
CA ASN A 237 -12.78 -8.68 -7.60
C ASN A 237 -12.80 -8.61 -9.11
N ILE A 238 -12.41 -7.48 -9.69
CA ILE A 238 -12.44 -7.29 -11.14
C ILE A 238 -11.01 -7.00 -11.64
N MET A 239 -10.58 -7.81 -12.62
CA MET A 239 -9.39 -7.54 -13.41
C MET A 239 -9.77 -6.72 -14.63
N TYR A 240 -9.39 -5.47 -14.67
CA TYR A 240 -9.55 -4.57 -15.79
C TYR A 240 -8.25 -4.49 -16.58
N ARG A 241 -8.31 -4.83 -17.88
CA ARG A 241 -7.20 -4.60 -18.79
C ARG A 241 -7.35 -3.25 -19.46
N ASN A 242 -6.27 -2.49 -19.56
CA ASN A 242 -6.16 -1.29 -20.36
C ASN A 242 -6.12 -1.70 -21.85
N ASP A 243 -7.10 -1.26 -22.65
CA ASP A 243 -7.17 -1.54 -24.09
C ASP A 243 -6.68 -0.33 -24.92
N GLY A 244 -6.13 0.67 -24.29
CA GLY A 244 -5.67 1.92 -24.88
C GLY A 244 -6.81 2.87 -25.26
N ASP A 245 -6.47 4.06 -25.78
CA ASP A 245 -7.45 5.04 -26.29
C ASP A 245 -7.84 4.72 -27.73
N SER A 246 -8.85 3.87 -27.89
CA SER A 246 -9.30 3.40 -29.21
C SER A 246 -10.14 4.43 -29.97
N ASN A 247 -10.76 5.39 -29.26
CA ASN A 247 -11.67 6.37 -29.82
C ASN A 247 -11.00 7.74 -30.06
N GLY A 248 -9.83 7.98 -29.46
CA GLY A 248 -9.01 9.18 -29.63
C GLY A 248 -9.51 10.39 -28.83
N ASP A 249 -10.18 10.15 -27.69
CA ASP A 249 -10.64 11.23 -26.81
C ASP A 249 -9.64 11.56 -25.67
N GLY A 250 -8.52 10.86 -25.60
CA GLY A 250 -7.46 11.03 -24.60
C GLY A 250 -7.69 10.24 -23.32
N VAL A 251 -8.66 9.32 -23.30
CA VAL A 251 -8.96 8.47 -22.15
C VAL A 251 -8.88 7.01 -22.57
N PRO A 252 -7.99 6.19 -22.02
CA PRO A 252 -7.96 4.76 -22.28
C PRO A 252 -9.24 4.06 -21.83
N GLU A 253 -9.72 3.11 -22.66
CA GLU A 253 -10.83 2.25 -22.32
C GLU A 253 -10.33 0.97 -21.66
N PHE A 254 -11.01 0.54 -20.60
CA PHE A 254 -10.72 -0.71 -19.90
C PHE A 254 -11.79 -1.77 -20.15
N SER A 255 -11.37 -3.04 -20.21
CA SER A 255 -12.26 -4.18 -20.32
C SER A 255 -12.12 -5.15 -19.15
N ASP A 256 -13.27 -5.64 -18.65
CA ASP A 256 -13.29 -6.68 -17.60
C ASP A 256 -12.76 -8.00 -18.17
N GLN A 257 -11.61 -8.43 -17.69
CA GLN A 257 -10.93 -9.68 -18.06
C GLN A 257 -10.92 -10.71 -16.92
N THR A 258 -11.68 -10.49 -15.86
CA THR A 258 -11.68 -11.35 -14.66
C THR A 258 -11.85 -12.82 -14.97
N LYS A 259 -12.75 -13.15 -15.89
CA LYS A 259 -13.03 -14.51 -16.27
C LYS A 259 -11.94 -15.10 -17.18
N GLU A 260 -11.46 -14.31 -18.10
CA GLU A 260 -10.44 -14.68 -19.08
C GLU A 260 -9.09 -14.91 -18.40
N THR A 261 -8.75 -14.08 -17.44
CA THR A 261 -7.52 -14.20 -16.65
C THR A 261 -7.57 -15.32 -15.60
N GLY A 262 -8.76 -15.73 -15.18
CA GLY A 262 -8.93 -16.74 -14.13
C GLY A 262 -8.78 -16.20 -12.69
N THR A 263 -8.78 -14.87 -12.47
CA THR A 263 -8.56 -14.23 -11.18
C THR A 263 -9.84 -14.04 -10.34
N PHE A 264 -10.90 -14.74 -10.68
CA PHE A 264 -12.21 -14.63 -10.00
C PHE A 264 -12.30 -15.37 -8.65
N GLY A 265 -11.22 -16.01 -8.18
CA GLY A 265 -11.16 -16.68 -6.89
C GLY A 265 -11.41 -18.17 -6.89
N GLN A 266 -11.12 -18.81 -5.76
CA GLN A 266 -11.51 -20.20 -5.55
C GLN A 266 -12.99 -20.31 -5.30
N LEU A 267 -13.65 -20.99 -6.21
CA LEU A 267 -14.93 -21.58 -5.92
C LEU A 267 -14.86 -23.07 -6.27
N GLU A 268 -14.24 -23.83 -5.41
CA GLU A 268 -14.58 -25.22 -5.31
C GLU A 268 -15.88 -25.33 -4.49
N SER A 269 -16.89 -25.74 -5.19
CA SER A 269 -18.22 -26.13 -4.72
C SER A 269 -19.30 -25.06 -4.62
N SER A 270 -20.38 -25.34 -5.23
CA SER A 270 -21.75 -24.84 -5.20
C SER A 270 -22.36 -24.57 -3.79
N GLU A 271 -21.59 -24.33 -2.78
CA GLU A 271 -22.12 -24.33 -1.42
C GLU A 271 -22.07 -22.98 -0.70
N VAL A 272 -21.39 -21.93 -1.18
CA VAL A 272 -21.21 -20.80 -0.28
C VAL A 272 -21.12 -19.43 -0.94
N ASP A 273 -22.22 -18.82 -1.25
CA ASP A 273 -22.34 -17.36 -1.29
C ASP A 273 -22.46 -16.74 0.11
N PHE A 274 -22.53 -17.58 1.14
CA PHE A 274 -22.66 -17.16 2.54
C PHE A 274 -21.73 -17.99 3.41
N VAL A 275 -20.67 -17.39 3.90
CA VAL A 275 -19.77 -18.02 4.86
C VAL A 275 -20.29 -17.73 6.27
N PRO A 276 -20.61 -18.74 7.07
CA PRO A 276 -20.81 -18.49 8.49
C PRO A 276 -19.50 -17.99 9.07
N LEU A 277 -19.53 -16.83 9.73
CA LEU A 277 -18.38 -16.31 10.45
C LEU A 277 -17.97 -17.33 11.52
N VAL A 278 -16.78 -17.92 11.36
CA VAL A 278 -16.26 -18.94 12.28
C VAL A 278 -14.98 -18.48 12.95
N GLY A 279 -14.74 -18.97 14.16
CA GLY A 279 -13.52 -18.68 14.91
C GLY A 279 -13.52 -17.35 15.67
N PRO A 280 -12.39 -16.65 15.76
CA PRO A 280 -12.26 -15.40 16.53
C PRO A 280 -13.22 -14.30 16.12
N ALA A 281 -13.60 -14.24 14.85
CA ALA A 281 -14.56 -13.28 14.31
C ALA A 281 -15.94 -13.35 15.02
N LEU A 282 -16.38 -14.55 15.40
CA LEU A 282 -17.65 -14.72 16.16
C LEU A 282 -17.66 -13.98 17.51
N SER A 283 -16.52 -13.67 18.08
CA SER A 283 -16.45 -12.98 19.38
C SER A 283 -16.69 -11.47 19.28
N ILE A 284 -16.70 -10.92 18.09
CA ILE A 284 -16.93 -9.49 17.83
C ILE A 284 -18.44 -9.20 17.75
N PHE A 285 -19.24 -10.19 17.34
CA PHE A 285 -20.68 -10.01 17.14
C PHE A 285 -21.48 -10.33 18.41
N PRO A 286 -22.64 -9.68 18.62
CA PRO A 286 -23.49 -9.98 19.75
C PRO A 286 -23.87 -11.46 19.81
N THR A 287 -23.95 -12.03 21.00
CA THR A 287 -24.25 -13.46 21.24
C THR A 287 -25.58 -13.98 20.66
N SER A 288 -26.41 -13.10 20.11
CA SER A 288 -27.64 -13.45 19.37
C SER A 288 -27.38 -14.05 17.99
N VAL A 289 -26.16 -13.84 17.42
CA VAL A 289 -25.76 -14.32 16.10
C VAL A 289 -25.23 -15.75 16.12
N THR A 290 -25.01 -16.35 17.29
CA THR A 290 -24.37 -17.66 17.43
C THR A 290 -25.31 -18.85 17.27
N ASN A 291 -26.37 -18.76 16.47
CA ASN A 291 -27.26 -19.90 16.24
C ASN A 291 -26.85 -20.67 14.97
N PRO A 292 -26.08 -21.78 15.09
CA PRO A 292 -25.57 -22.53 13.94
C PRO A 292 -26.64 -23.30 13.16
N SER A 293 -27.91 -23.20 13.53
CA SER A 293 -29.01 -23.87 12.87
C SER A 293 -29.81 -22.99 11.91
N ALA A 294 -29.47 -21.72 11.75
CA ALA A 294 -30.04 -20.88 10.72
C ALA A 294 -29.31 -21.17 9.38
N GLN A 295 -29.68 -22.26 8.71
CA GLN A 295 -29.41 -22.41 7.28
C GLN A 295 -30.25 -21.35 6.57
N ALA A 296 -29.64 -20.21 6.28
CA ALA A 296 -30.27 -19.19 5.48
C ALA A 296 -30.50 -19.78 4.08
N LYS A 297 -31.74 -19.73 3.61
CA LYS A 297 -32.06 -19.94 2.20
C LYS A 297 -31.64 -18.70 1.45
N LEU A 298 -30.94 -18.89 0.34
CA LEU A 298 -30.70 -17.81 -0.62
C LEU A 298 -32.01 -17.07 -0.91
N PRO A 299 -32.02 -15.73 -0.94
CA PRO A 299 -33.17 -14.95 -1.40
C PRO A 299 -33.58 -15.40 -2.81
N GLU A 300 -34.88 -15.39 -3.09
CA GLU A 300 -35.42 -15.77 -4.38
C GLU A 300 -34.90 -14.80 -5.46
N GLY A 301 -34.03 -15.28 -6.38
CA GLY A 301 -33.43 -14.46 -7.44
C GLY A 301 -31.91 -14.26 -7.35
N VAL A 302 -31.26 -14.78 -6.33
CA VAL A 302 -29.78 -14.82 -6.25
C VAL A 302 -29.28 -15.99 -7.09
N SER A 303 -28.34 -15.72 -7.99
CA SER A 303 -27.73 -16.70 -8.91
C SER A 303 -26.97 -17.79 -8.15
N ASP A 304 -27.08 -19.04 -8.62
CA ASP A 304 -26.27 -20.17 -8.15
C ASP A 304 -24.84 -20.14 -8.75
N GLU A 305 -24.49 -19.10 -9.48
CA GLU A 305 -23.15 -18.98 -10.07
C GLU A 305 -22.15 -18.49 -9.02
N PRO A 306 -20.92 -19.04 -9.05
CA PRO A 306 -19.88 -18.62 -8.14
C PRO A 306 -19.55 -17.13 -8.32
N THR A 307 -19.82 -16.35 -7.31
CA THR A 307 -19.62 -14.91 -7.32
C THR A 307 -18.55 -14.51 -6.31
N GLY A 308 -17.28 -14.64 -6.65
CA GLY A 308 -16.29 -13.89 -5.92
C GLY A 308 -15.07 -14.60 -5.35
N SER A 309 -13.96 -13.90 -5.42
CA SER A 309 -12.66 -14.28 -4.86
C SER A 309 -12.61 -14.27 -3.33
N GLY A 310 -13.66 -13.82 -2.66
CA GLY A 310 -13.67 -13.68 -1.23
C GLY A 310 -13.96 -12.25 -0.81
N MET A 311 -13.81 -11.96 0.46
CA MET A 311 -13.95 -10.63 1.03
C MET A 311 -12.55 -10.00 1.04
N SER A 312 -12.20 -9.30 -0.04
CA SER A 312 -10.85 -8.81 -0.24
C SER A 312 -10.68 -7.40 0.31
N TRP A 313 -9.63 -7.18 1.11
CA TRP A 313 -9.28 -5.88 1.64
C TRP A 313 -8.08 -5.26 0.96
N ALA A 314 -7.07 -6.07 0.66
CA ALA A 314 -5.83 -5.65 0.02
C ALA A 314 -5.37 -6.67 -1.01
N ALA A 315 -4.49 -6.27 -1.88
CA ALA A 315 -3.73 -7.15 -2.76
C ALA A 315 -2.35 -6.54 -3.02
N ILE A 316 -1.45 -7.36 -3.53
CA ILE A 316 -0.13 -6.91 -3.98
C ILE A 316 0.24 -7.64 -5.27
N TRP A 317 0.88 -6.91 -6.16
CA TRP A 317 1.57 -7.45 -7.33
C TRP A 317 3.04 -7.63 -6.99
N PHE A 318 3.60 -8.80 -7.24
CA PHE A 318 5.03 -9.06 -7.03
C PHE A 318 5.47 -10.31 -7.78
N ASP A 319 6.75 -10.39 -8.13
CA ASP A 319 7.33 -11.57 -8.77
C ASP A 319 7.62 -12.65 -7.71
N ALA A 320 6.62 -13.52 -7.43
CA ALA A 320 6.68 -14.53 -6.38
C ALA A 320 7.60 -15.72 -6.71
N ASN A 321 7.97 -15.89 -7.99
CA ASN A 321 8.73 -17.05 -8.47
C ASN A 321 10.05 -16.67 -9.15
N GLY A 322 10.42 -15.39 -9.18
CA GLY A 322 11.66 -14.88 -9.75
C GLY A 322 11.70 -14.93 -11.28
N ASP A 323 10.55 -15.05 -11.96
CA ASP A 323 10.49 -15.21 -13.40
C ASP A 323 10.36 -13.91 -14.19
N GLY A 324 10.12 -12.81 -13.48
CA GLY A 324 10.05 -11.47 -14.02
C GLY A 324 8.68 -11.02 -14.47
N TRP A 325 7.64 -11.75 -14.10
CA TRP A 325 6.25 -11.40 -14.29
C TRP A 325 5.57 -11.26 -12.94
N GLU A 326 4.72 -10.26 -12.82
CA GLU A 326 4.01 -10.00 -11.59
C GLU A 326 2.94 -11.08 -11.37
N ASP A 327 3.05 -11.73 -10.21
CA ASP A 327 2.03 -12.61 -9.63
C ASP A 327 1.14 -11.78 -8.70
N LEU A 328 -0.06 -12.27 -8.39
CA LEU A 328 -1.04 -11.54 -7.60
C LEU A 328 -1.38 -12.27 -6.31
N TYR A 329 -1.11 -11.65 -5.15
CA TYR A 329 -1.58 -12.11 -3.86
C TYR A 329 -2.71 -11.22 -3.34
N VAL A 330 -3.80 -11.84 -2.85
CA VAL A 330 -4.99 -11.11 -2.38
C VAL A 330 -5.26 -11.43 -0.92
N ALA A 331 -5.18 -10.44 -0.05
CA ALA A 331 -5.55 -10.57 1.36
C ALA A 331 -7.08 -10.63 1.49
N SER A 332 -7.57 -11.82 1.84
CA SER A 332 -8.99 -12.10 1.94
C SER A 332 -9.42 -12.31 3.39
N ASP A 333 -10.48 -11.61 3.79
CA ASP A 333 -11.12 -11.82 5.09
C ASP A 333 -11.96 -13.11 5.06
N PHE A 334 -11.99 -13.82 6.19
CA PHE A 334 -12.77 -15.05 6.39
C PHE A 334 -12.44 -16.19 5.40
N GLY A 335 -11.17 -16.39 5.07
CA GLY A 335 -10.79 -17.48 4.16
C GLY A 335 -9.29 -17.69 3.96
N ILE A 336 -8.98 -18.35 2.86
CA ILE A 336 -7.60 -18.50 2.39
C ILE A 336 -7.34 -17.38 1.40
N SER A 337 -6.27 -16.64 1.61
CA SER A 337 -5.81 -15.60 0.70
C SER A 337 -5.20 -16.22 -0.54
N PRO A 338 -5.73 -15.99 -1.76
CA PRO A 338 -5.24 -16.61 -2.97
C PRO A 338 -3.92 -16.00 -3.44
N LEU A 339 -3.03 -16.86 -3.96
CA LEU A 339 -1.88 -16.49 -4.77
C LEU A 339 -2.13 -16.98 -6.20
N TYR A 340 -2.16 -16.06 -7.13
CA TYR A 340 -2.31 -16.30 -8.56
C TYR A 340 -0.96 -16.10 -9.26
N GLN A 341 -0.45 -17.15 -9.87
CA GLN A 341 0.80 -17.09 -10.63
C GLN A 341 0.50 -16.74 -12.10
N ASN A 342 1.22 -15.77 -12.65
CA ASN A 342 1.11 -15.33 -14.02
C ASN A 342 1.65 -16.41 -14.99
N ASN A 343 0.83 -16.82 -15.96
CA ASN A 343 1.22 -17.78 -16.99
C ASN A 343 1.94 -17.15 -18.20
N ARG A 344 2.14 -15.82 -18.20
CA ARG A 344 2.77 -15.06 -19.30
C ARG A 344 2.01 -15.12 -20.64
N ASP A 345 0.74 -15.36 -20.58
CA ASP A 345 -0.17 -15.39 -21.73
C ASP A 345 -1.47 -14.64 -21.48
N GLY A 346 -1.47 -13.76 -20.46
CA GLY A 346 -2.62 -12.99 -20.01
C GLY A 346 -3.57 -13.78 -19.10
N THR A 347 -3.16 -14.97 -18.63
CA THR A 347 -3.94 -15.80 -17.69
C THR A 347 -3.14 -16.11 -16.43
N PHE A 348 -3.84 -16.51 -15.37
CA PHE A 348 -3.23 -16.84 -14.09
C PHE A 348 -3.62 -18.24 -13.63
N GLU A 349 -2.72 -18.90 -12.90
CA GLU A 349 -2.97 -20.16 -12.21
C GLU A 349 -3.01 -19.93 -10.69
N LEU A 350 -4.05 -20.46 -10.05
CA LEU A 350 -4.16 -20.40 -8.58
C LEU A 350 -3.23 -21.41 -7.93
N VAL A 351 -2.14 -20.96 -7.34
CA VAL A 351 -1.05 -21.81 -6.82
C VAL A 351 -0.91 -21.78 -5.29
N THR A 352 -1.88 -21.21 -4.59
CA THR A 352 -1.84 -21.01 -3.12
C THR A 352 -1.46 -22.28 -2.34
N THR A 353 -2.09 -23.41 -2.69
CA THR A 353 -1.82 -24.70 -2.01
C THR A 353 -0.47 -25.29 -2.40
N GLU A 354 -0.13 -25.24 -3.66
CA GLU A 354 1.12 -25.73 -4.23
C GLU A 354 2.33 -24.97 -3.65
N ARG A 355 2.12 -23.66 -3.41
CA ARG A 355 3.15 -22.78 -2.86
C ARG A 355 3.19 -22.75 -1.31
N GLY A 356 2.30 -23.48 -0.61
CA GLY A 356 2.32 -23.63 0.83
C GLY A 356 1.57 -22.56 1.64
N MET A 357 0.81 -21.64 0.99
CA MET A 357 0.15 -20.50 1.63
C MET A 357 -1.32 -20.75 2.01
N SER A 358 -1.75 -22.02 2.16
CA SER A 358 -3.18 -22.36 2.33
C SER A 358 -3.69 -22.26 3.77
N ARG A 359 -3.08 -21.45 4.63
CA ARG A 359 -3.61 -21.16 5.97
C ARG A 359 -4.80 -20.22 5.89
N PRO A 360 -5.99 -20.58 6.41
CA PRO A 360 -7.12 -19.66 6.46
C PRO A 360 -6.85 -18.56 7.49
N GLY A 361 -7.23 -17.34 7.15
CA GLY A 361 -7.06 -16.15 7.96
C GLY A 361 -8.24 -15.19 7.88
N THR A 362 -8.01 -14.00 8.34
CA THR A 362 -8.88 -12.82 8.24
C THR A 362 -8.03 -11.67 7.71
N GLY A 363 -7.55 -11.83 6.47
CA GLY A 363 -6.60 -10.93 5.84
C GLY A 363 -7.15 -9.53 5.66
N MET A 364 -6.34 -8.54 6.06
CA MET A 364 -6.64 -7.11 5.94
C MET A 364 -5.64 -6.45 4.99
N GLY A 365 -4.43 -6.08 5.46
CA GLY A 365 -3.35 -5.55 4.65
C GLY A 365 -2.38 -6.63 4.17
N ALA A 366 -1.63 -6.35 3.12
CA ALA A 366 -0.54 -7.17 2.61
C ALA A 366 0.55 -6.29 1.99
N HIS A 367 1.80 -6.73 2.14
CA HIS A 367 2.97 -6.11 1.50
C HIS A 367 4.03 -7.16 1.22
N ALA A 368 4.94 -6.89 0.25
CA ALA A 368 6.03 -7.80 -0.08
C ALA A 368 7.39 -7.10 -0.09
N ALA A 369 8.40 -7.77 0.48
CA ALA A 369 9.81 -7.35 0.45
C ALA A 369 10.74 -8.54 0.69
N ASP A 370 12.01 -8.41 0.35
CA ASP A 370 13.08 -9.37 0.64
C ASP A 370 13.60 -9.11 2.07
N ILE A 371 13.11 -9.89 3.06
CA ILE A 371 13.43 -9.65 4.48
C ILE A 371 14.68 -10.40 4.97
N ASP A 372 15.10 -11.43 4.26
CA ASP A 372 16.29 -12.24 4.63
C ASP A 372 17.43 -12.11 3.62
N LEU A 373 17.30 -11.20 2.66
CA LEU A 373 18.29 -10.83 1.65
C LEU A 373 18.72 -12.02 0.78
N ASP A 374 17.82 -12.98 0.54
CA ASP A 374 18.06 -14.12 -0.35
C ASP A 374 17.70 -13.85 -1.81
N GLY A 375 17.02 -12.72 -2.08
CA GLY A 375 16.62 -12.24 -3.40
C GLY A 375 15.21 -12.64 -3.81
N ASP A 376 14.50 -13.42 -3.01
CA ASP A 376 13.09 -13.76 -3.21
C ASP A 376 12.21 -12.85 -2.32
N LEU A 377 11.04 -12.42 -2.82
CA LEU A 377 10.18 -11.52 -2.05
C LEU A 377 9.28 -12.30 -1.09
N ASP A 378 9.31 -11.91 0.18
CA ASP A 378 8.49 -12.41 1.26
C ASP A 378 7.21 -11.62 1.40
N VAL A 379 6.18 -12.17 2.07
CA VAL A 379 4.87 -11.53 2.19
C VAL A 379 4.45 -11.41 3.64
N CYS A 380 4.10 -10.20 4.09
CA CYS A 380 3.33 -10.03 5.32
C CYS A 380 1.83 -9.95 4.99
N GLN A 381 1.00 -10.46 5.89
CA GLN A 381 -0.43 -10.27 5.91
C GLN A 381 -0.90 -9.96 7.32
N SER A 382 -1.54 -8.82 7.49
CA SER A 382 -2.21 -8.49 8.75
C SER A 382 -3.54 -9.22 8.87
N ASN A 383 -3.92 -9.56 10.11
CA ASN A 383 -5.12 -10.34 10.38
C ASN A 383 -5.85 -9.85 11.64
N PHE A 384 -7.09 -10.28 11.79
CA PHE A 384 -7.71 -10.33 13.09
C PHE A 384 -7.14 -11.54 13.85
N GLY A 385 -6.34 -11.30 14.86
CA GLY A 385 -5.58 -12.33 15.58
C GLY A 385 -4.16 -12.46 15.05
N ASP A 386 -3.75 -13.67 14.70
CA ASP A 386 -2.38 -13.94 14.26
C ASP A 386 -2.13 -13.39 12.85
N ASN A 387 -1.11 -12.55 12.71
CA ASN A 387 -0.62 -12.10 11.41
C ASN A 387 0.15 -13.22 10.71
N PHE A 388 0.27 -13.15 9.40
CA PHE A 388 1.09 -14.08 8.63
C PHE A 388 2.35 -13.38 8.14
N LEU A 389 3.46 -14.08 8.27
CA LEU A 389 4.71 -13.76 7.62
C LEU A 389 5.11 -14.98 6.81
N TRP A 390 5.05 -14.86 5.50
CA TRP A 390 5.36 -15.90 4.54
C TRP A 390 6.76 -15.66 4.00
N ASN A 391 7.72 -16.46 4.42
CA ASN A 391 9.07 -16.42 3.85
C ASN A 391 9.11 -17.25 2.57
N ASN A 392 9.56 -16.66 1.48
CA ASN A 392 9.68 -17.27 0.17
C ASN A 392 10.99 -18.06 0.09
N GLN A 393 10.91 -19.31 -0.35
CA GLN A 393 12.05 -20.19 -0.55
C GLN A 393 12.20 -20.54 -2.06
N GLY A 394 11.84 -19.60 -2.92
CA GLY A 394 11.83 -19.73 -4.37
C GLY A 394 10.64 -20.53 -4.92
N ASN A 395 10.45 -21.76 -4.48
CA ASN A 395 9.37 -22.63 -4.96
C ASN A 395 8.19 -22.78 -3.99
N SER A 396 8.32 -22.35 -2.75
CA SER A 396 7.28 -22.47 -1.73
C SER A 396 7.49 -21.43 -0.64
N PHE A 397 6.41 -21.04 -0.01
CA PHE A 397 6.44 -20.17 1.16
C PHE A 397 6.41 -21.00 2.44
N ILE A 398 7.14 -20.55 3.44
CA ILE A 398 7.14 -21.11 4.79
C ILE A 398 6.60 -20.03 5.73
N GLU A 399 5.63 -20.42 6.57
CA GLU A 399 5.10 -19.49 7.57
C GLU A 399 6.09 -19.33 8.71
N GLN A 400 6.56 -18.10 8.95
CA GLN A 400 7.46 -17.73 10.04
C GLN A 400 6.71 -17.26 11.31
N SER A 401 5.54 -17.78 11.59
CA SER A 401 4.64 -17.31 12.65
C SER A 401 5.12 -17.58 14.09
N SER A 402 6.19 -18.34 14.30
CA SER A 402 6.72 -18.65 15.65
C SER A 402 7.58 -17.53 16.26
N MET A 403 7.77 -16.39 15.60
CA MET A 403 8.87 -15.46 15.82
C MET A 403 8.54 -14.24 16.67
N GLY A 404 7.61 -14.34 17.60
CA GLY A 404 7.34 -13.24 18.53
C GLY A 404 6.53 -12.07 17.96
N ILE A 405 6.14 -12.11 16.67
CA ILE A 405 5.22 -11.18 16.02
C ILE A 405 3.84 -11.20 16.69
N TYR A 406 3.66 -12.12 17.61
CA TYR A 406 2.45 -12.31 18.40
C TYR A 406 2.71 -11.94 19.84
N GLY A 407 2.37 -10.73 20.23
CA GLY A 407 2.28 -10.41 21.65
C GLY A 407 1.31 -11.39 22.35
N GLU A 408 1.46 -11.57 23.66
CA GLU A 408 0.56 -12.44 24.48
C GLU A 408 -0.95 -12.11 24.34
N GLN A 409 -1.31 -11.08 23.56
CA GLN A 409 -2.66 -10.58 23.32
C GLN A 409 -3.12 -10.67 21.85
N SER A 410 -2.35 -11.30 20.96
CA SER A 410 -2.62 -11.37 19.52
C SER A 410 -4.03 -11.87 19.16
N ASN A 411 -4.57 -12.80 19.92
CA ASN A 411 -5.90 -13.40 19.65
C ASN A 411 -7.09 -12.45 19.77
N ILE A 412 -6.89 -11.18 20.09
CA ILE A 412 -7.96 -10.20 20.32
C ILE A 412 -7.71 -8.86 19.64
N LEU A 413 -6.61 -8.69 18.92
CA LEU A 413 -6.28 -7.48 18.18
C LEU A 413 -6.73 -7.60 16.72
N VAL A 414 -7.14 -6.50 16.12
CA VAL A 414 -7.26 -6.36 14.68
C VAL A 414 -6.06 -5.58 14.21
N ASN A 415 -5.23 -6.24 13.42
CA ASN A 415 -4.16 -5.58 12.71
C ASN A 415 -4.72 -5.27 11.33
N TRP A 416 -4.88 -3.98 11.01
CA TRP A 416 -5.48 -3.54 9.76
C TRP A 416 -4.47 -3.52 8.65
N ASP A 417 -3.28 -3.05 8.96
CA ASP A 417 -2.26 -2.77 7.97
C ASP A 417 -0.96 -3.50 8.27
N CYS A 418 -0.17 -3.83 7.23
CA CYS A 418 1.22 -4.23 7.36
C CYS A 418 2.06 -3.67 6.22
N HIS A 419 3.24 -3.17 6.57
CA HIS A 419 4.25 -2.69 5.62
C HIS A 419 5.64 -3.18 6.01
N PHE A 420 6.46 -3.47 5.00
CA PHE A 420 7.90 -3.57 5.15
C PHE A 420 8.56 -2.27 4.74
N PHE A 421 9.49 -1.78 5.53
CA PHE A 421 10.39 -0.67 5.19
C PHE A 421 11.58 -0.65 6.14
N ASP A 422 12.69 -0.13 5.70
CA ASP A 422 13.90 0.03 6.49
C ASP A 422 13.83 1.36 7.26
N TYR A 423 13.35 1.32 8.53
CA TYR A 423 13.11 2.55 9.29
C TYR A 423 14.39 3.15 9.86
N ASP A 424 15.45 2.36 10.12
CA ASP A 424 16.71 2.83 10.71
C ASP A 424 17.89 2.85 9.73
N LEU A 425 17.59 2.62 8.45
CA LEU A 425 18.52 2.72 7.32
C LEU A 425 19.72 1.79 7.43
N ASP A 426 19.56 0.63 8.05
CA ASP A 426 20.63 -0.34 8.24
C ASP A 426 20.79 -1.36 7.10
N GLY A 427 19.81 -1.39 6.18
CA GLY A 427 19.83 -2.16 4.93
C GLY A 427 18.99 -3.42 4.96
N ASP A 428 18.30 -3.70 6.05
CA ASP A 428 17.31 -4.77 6.09
C ASP A 428 15.87 -4.23 6.30
N MET A 429 14.86 -5.05 5.96
CA MET A 429 13.48 -4.62 6.00
C MET A 429 12.85 -4.91 7.35
N ASP A 430 12.33 -3.87 7.98
CA ASP A 430 11.55 -3.92 9.21
C ASP A 430 10.06 -4.10 8.92
N LEU A 431 9.28 -4.48 9.93
CA LEU A 431 7.88 -4.83 9.76
C LEU A 431 6.95 -3.99 10.65
N TRP A 432 6.10 -3.20 10.02
CA TRP A 432 5.07 -2.41 10.66
C TRP A 432 3.72 -3.11 10.69
N PHE A 433 2.96 -2.92 11.79
CA PHE A 433 1.54 -3.23 11.86
C PHE A 433 0.73 -2.06 12.42
N GLY A 434 -0.26 -1.60 11.66
CA GLY A 434 -1.30 -0.69 12.08
C GLY A 434 -2.38 -1.42 12.87
N VAL A 435 -2.57 -1.07 14.15
CA VAL A 435 -3.44 -1.82 15.07
C VAL A 435 -4.64 -0.98 15.51
N GLY A 436 -5.80 -1.59 15.50
CA GLY A 436 -6.99 -0.95 16.02
C GLY A 436 -8.17 -1.88 16.11
N ARG A 437 -8.75 -2.05 17.29
CA ARG A 437 -9.89 -2.93 17.45
C ARG A 437 -11.21 -2.24 17.15
N ILE A 438 -12.05 -2.92 16.39
CA ILE A 438 -13.47 -2.65 16.33
C ILE A 438 -14.06 -3.13 17.66
N ASN A 439 -14.64 -2.23 18.46
CA ASN A 439 -15.67 -2.60 19.43
C ASN A 439 -15.33 -3.07 20.85
N LEU A 440 -14.18 -2.84 21.44
CA LEU A 440 -14.03 -3.06 22.90
C LEU A 440 -13.20 -1.94 23.58
N ASP A 441 -13.68 -1.51 24.75
CA ASP A 441 -12.94 -0.70 25.74
C ASP A 441 -11.68 -1.43 26.27
N ILE A 442 -10.83 -1.93 25.37
CA ILE A 442 -9.58 -2.58 25.73
C ILE A 442 -8.47 -1.53 25.69
N SER A 443 -7.92 -1.27 26.82
CA SER A 443 -6.94 -0.22 27.10
C SER A 443 -5.53 -0.54 26.66
N ASN A 444 -5.27 -1.33 25.62
CA ASN A 444 -3.92 -1.68 25.21
C ASN A 444 -3.89 -2.13 23.74
N GLN A 445 -4.32 -1.27 22.84
CA GLN A 445 -4.19 -1.49 21.40
C GLN A 445 -3.12 -0.55 20.90
N TYR A 446 -1.98 -1.09 20.50
CA TYR A 446 -0.82 -0.33 20.10
C TYR A 446 -0.34 -0.81 18.75
N ASN A 447 0.06 0.13 17.90
CA ASN A 447 0.82 -0.19 16.70
C ASN A 447 2.13 -0.87 17.10
N SER A 448 2.61 -1.74 16.23
CA SER A 448 3.90 -2.41 16.40
C SER A 448 4.82 -2.06 15.24
N LEU A 449 6.08 -1.84 15.55
CA LEU A 449 7.18 -1.79 14.60
C LEU A 449 8.22 -2.81 15.05
N TYR A 450 8.40 -3.83 14.25
CA TYR A 450 9.32 -4.93 14.50
C TYR A 450 10.60 -4.68 13.73
N ARG A 451 11.66 -4.32 14.46
CA ARG A 451 13.00 -4.25 13.88
C ARG A 451 13.48 -5.64 13.51
N ASN A 452 14.00 -5.78 12.31
CA ASN A 452 14.68 -6.97 11.85
C ASN A 452 16.06 -7.08 12.56
N ASP A 453 16.29 -8.15 13.29
CA ASP A 453 17.55 -8.38 13.99
C ASP A 453 18.41 -9.45 13.27
N GLY A 454 17.99 -9.92 12.08
CA GLY A 454 18.57 -11.04 11.36
C GLY A 454 18.34 -12.39 12.05
N ASP A 455 18.98 -13.44 11.60
CA ASP A 455 18.95 -14.78 12.22
C ASP A 455 19.94 -14.83 13.40
N VAL A 456 19.52 -14.36 14.60
CA VAL A 456 20.38 -14.22 15.77
C VAL A 456 20.68 -15.58 16.42
N ASP A 457 19.71 -16.49 16.41
CA ASP A 457 19.85 -17.79 17.08
C ASP A 457 20.34 -18.92 16.16
N GLY A 458 20.42 -18.69 14.85
CA GLY A 458 20.97 -19.58 13.84
C GLY A 458 20.03 -20.72 13.44
N ASP A 459 18.71 -20.50 13.58
CA ASP A 459 17.70 -21.49 13.20
C ASP A 459 17.23 -21.37 11.74
N GLY A 460 17.70 -20.34 11.02
CA GLY A 460 17.39 -20.05 9.62
C GLY A 460 16.15 -19.19 9.44
N MET A 461 15.69 -18.54 10.50
CA MET A 461 14.57 -17.60 10.48
C MET A 461 15.04 -16.23 10.95
N ILE A 462 14.31 -15.18 10.58
CA ILE A 462 14.61 -13.83 11.03
C ILE A 462 14.01 -13.59 12.42
N ASP A 463 14.81 -13.07 13.33
CA ASP A 463 14.36 -12.59 14.63
C ASP A 463 13.91 -11.14 14.56
N PHE A 464 12.81 -10.79 15.25
CA PHE A 464 12.27 -9.44 15.27
C PHE A 464 12.10 -8.92 16.71
N THR A 465 12.38 -7.62 16.90
CA THR A 465 12.16 -6.94 18.18
C THR A 465 11.16 -5.79 18.01
N ASP A 466 10.04 -5.80 18.79
CA ASP A 466 9.07 -4.70 18.77
C ASP A 466 9.67 -3.44 19.45
N VAL A 467 9.91 -2.40 18.66
CA VAL A 467 10.52 -1.13 19.07
C VAL A 467 9.53 0.05 19.07
N ALA A 468 8.26 -0.15 18.66
CA ALA A 468 7.28 0.93 18.52
C ALA A 468 7.10 1.78 19.78
N SER A 469 7.15 1.15 20.96
CA SER A 469 7.03 1.86 22.24
C SER A 469 8.26 2.69 22.58
N GLU A 470 9.44 2.24 22.20
CA GLU A 470 10.71 2.94 22.42
C GLU A 470 10.81 4.16 21.52
N LEU A 471 10.35 4.02 20.27
CA LEU A 471 10.33 5.07 19.25
C LEU A 471 9.14 6.04 19.39
N GLY A 472 8.20 5.77 20.29
CA GLY A 472 7.06 6.65 20.57
C GLY A 472 5.88 6.54 19.61
N ILE A 473 5.94 5.67 18.58
CA ILE A 473 4.92 5.55 17.52
C ILE A 473 3.85 4.51 17.81
N SER A 474 3.91 3.82 18.93
CA SER A 474 2.91 2.80 19.31
C SER A 474 1.49 3.35 19.50
N GLY A 475 1.30 4.66 19.57
CA GLY A 475 0.01 5.28 19.87
C GLY A 475 -0.42 5.21 21.34
N ALA A 476 0.37 4.60 22.22
CA ALA A 476 0.05 4.35 23.63
C ALA A 476 -0.23 5.61 24.46
N ASN A 477 0.40 6.72 24.13
CA ASN A 477 0.37 7.95 24.92
C ASN A 477 -0.51 9.04 24.31
N MET A 478 -1.22 8.75 23.23
CA MET A 478 -2.05 9.72 22.52
C MET A 478 -3.41 9.85 23.19
N SER A 479 -3.54 10.80 24.11
CA SER A 479 -4.82 11.21 24.66
C SER A 479 -5.51 12.16 23.68
N THR A 480 -6.18 11.65 22.69
CA THR A 480 -7.00 12.46 21.76
C THR A 480 -8.28 13.00 22.40
N GLY A 481 -8.51 12.72 23.68
CA GLY A 481 -9.74 13.14 24.38
C GLY A 481 -10.99 12.35 23.99
N TYR A 482 -10.92 11.50 22.95
CA TYR A 482 -12.08 10.79 22.40
C TYR A 482 -12.18 9.33 22.84
N THR A 483 -11.08 8.70 23.25
CA THR A 483 -11.11 7.28 23.63
C THR A 483 -10.24 6.93 24.85
N ARG A 484 -10.69 5.92 25.58
CA ARG A 484 -9.89 5.23 26.59
C ARG A 484 -9.18 4.05 25.92
N GLY A 485 -8.09 4.23 25.21
CA GLY A 485 -7.41 3.05 24.70
C GLY A 485 -6.56 3.17 23.45
N GLY A 486 -6.11 4.36 23.11
CA GLY A 486 -5.21 4.57 21.96
C GLY A 486 -5.96 4.86 20.65
N ASN A 487 -5.20 5.11 19.60
CA ASN A 487 -5.74 5.34 18.26
C ASN A 487 -6.12 4.03 17.60
N LYS A 488 -7.10 4.09 16.69
CA LYS A 488 -7.47 2.98 15.82
C LYS A 488 -6.87 3.25 14.45
N THR A 489 -5.61 2.88 14.28
CA THR A 489 -4.91 3.01 13.00
C THR A 489 -5.50 2.06 11.99
N MET A 490 -5.86 2.58 10.84
CA MET A 490 -6.45 1.83 9.73
C MET A 490 -5.57 1.96 8.48
N GLY A 491 -5.73 2.99 7.68
CA GLY A 491 -4.85 3.23 6.55
C GLY A 491 -3.50 3.77 6.99
N VAL A 492 -2.43 3.27 6.40
CA VAL A 492 -1.07 3.76 6.57
C VAL A 492 -0.45 3.92 5.20
N ALA A 493 0.38 4.94 5.03
CA ALA A 493 1.16 5.12 3.82
C ALA A 493 2.53 5.73 4.17
N LEU A 494 3.56 5.26 3.48
CA LEU A 494 4.95 5.60 3.68
C LEU A 494 5.43 6.56 2.58
N ALA A 495 6.19 7.56 2.96
CA ALA A 495 6.86 8.47 2.03
C ALA A 495 7.96 9.26 2.74
N ASP A 496 8.95 9.68 2.01
CA ASP A 496 9.90 10.72 2.39
C ASP A 496 9.26 12.08 2.04
N PHE A 497 8.35 12.58 2.95
CA PHE A 497 7.49 13.73 2.64
C PHE A 497 8.22 15.08 2.72
N ASP A 498 9.32 15.16 3.45
CA ASP A 498 10.12 16.38 3.60
C ASP A 498 11.46 16.33 2.84
N ASN A 499 11.65 15.27 2.04
CA ASN A 499 12.81 15.06 1.17
C ASN A 499 14.15 15.04 1.93
N ASP A 500 14.16 14.57 3.19
CA ASP A 500 15.38 14.45 3.99
C ASP A 500 16.08 13.08 3.82
N GLY A 501 15.37 12.10 3.27
CA GLY A 501 15.91 10.83 2.80
C GLY A 501 15.64 9.63 3.69
N ASP A 502 14.80 9.74 4.70
CA ASP A 502 14.23 8.58 5.38
C ASP A 502 12.70 8.50 5.19
N LEU A 503 12.13 7.32 5.37
CA LEU A 503 10.71 7.13 5.16
C LEU A 503 9.92 7.50 6.41
N ASP A 504 8.93 8.34 6.21
CA ASP A 504 7.98 8.84 7.20
C ASP A 504 6.68 8.05 7.18
N ILE A 505 5.92 8.13 8.27
CA ILE A 505 4.67 7.37 8.42
C ILE A 505 3.48 8.31 8.53
N LEU A 506 2.54 8.22 7.58
CA LEU A 506 1.23 8.84 7.69
C LEU A 506 0.20 7.79 8.13
N MET A 507 -0.43 8.04 9.27
CA MET A 507 -1.43 7.15 9.86
C MET A 507 -2.81 7.77 9.83
N ALA A 508 -3.77 7.09 9.25
CA ALA A 508 -5.18 7.45 9.31
C ALA A 508 -5.91 6.67 10.41
N HIS A 509 -6.74 7.37 11.17
CA HIS A 509 -7.40 6.79 12.33
C HIS A 509 -8.92 6.85 12.22
N ALA A 510 -9.59 5.73 12.52
CA ALA A 510 -11.05 5.70 12.56
C ALA A 510 -11.64 6.55 13.70
N ASN A 511 -10.89 6.83 14.74
CA ASN A 511 -11.34 7.51 15.95
C ASN A 511 -10.61 8.82 16.28
N GLY A 512 -9.88 9.36 15.33
CA GLY A 512 -9.10 10.59 15.50
C GLY A 512 -8.69 11.21 14.16
N PRO A 513 -8.06 12.38 14.18
CA PRO A 513 -7.44 12.95 13.00
C PRO A 513 -6.27 12.09 12.53
N PRO A 514 -5.88 12.20 11.25
CA PRO A 514 -4.66 11.57 10.77
C PRO A 514 -3.42 12.14 11.49
N GLN A 515 -2.37 11.35 11.52
CA GLN A 515 -1.11 11.70 12.18
C GLN A 515 0.05 11.45 11.24
N LEU A 516 0.90 12.45 11.07
CA LEU A 516 2.15 12.37 10.35
C LEU A 516 3.30 12.30 11.35
N TRP A 517 4.17 11.31 11.16
CA TRP A 517 5.34 11.05 11.97
C TRP A 517 6.57 11.11 11.10
N ARG A 518 7.43 12.08 11.37
CA ARG A 518 8.73 12.23 10.71
C ARG A 518 9.73 11.27 11.33
N ASN A 519 10.42 10.54 10.50
CA ASN A 519 11.57 9.72 10.89
C ASN A 519 12.79 10.62 11.17
N THR A 520 13.79 10.10 11.85
CA THR A 520 15.04 10.83 12.18
C THR A 520 16.29 9.99 11.92
N ALA A 521 16.18 8.94 11.16
CA ALA A 521 17.29 8.00 10.90
C ALA A 521 18.45 8.67 10.16
N VAL A 522 18.16 9.58 9.22
CA VAL A 522 19.20 10.36 8.50
C VAL A 522 19.93 11.32 9.43
N GLU A 523 19.23 12.00 10.34
CA GLU A 523 19.85 12.90 11.33
C GLU A 523 20.83 12.16 12.24
N GLU A 524 20.64 10.88 12.44
CA GLU A 524 21.45 9.97 13.23
C GLU A 524 22.60 9.32 12.47
N GLY A 525 22.66 9.56 11.16
CA GLY A 525 23.76 9.17 10.30
C GLY A 525 23.47 7.97 9.41
N GLY A 526 22.21 7.60 9.23
CA GLY A 526 21.78 6.62 8.25
C GLY A 526 22.16 7.03 6.82
N SER A 527 22.49 6.06 6.00
CA SER A 527 22.77 6.30 4.56
C SER A 527 21.65 5.70 3.73
N TRP A 528 21.26 6.39 2.66
CA TRP A 528 20.10 6.03 1.88
C TRP A 528 20.27 6.23 0.37
N LEU A 529 19.35 5.68 -0.39
CA LEU A 529 19.16 5.93 -1.82
C LEU A 529 17.65 5.88 -2.12
N LYS A 530 17.13 6.93 -2.76
CA LYS A 530 15.77 6.98 -3.30
C LYS A 530 15.84 6.92 -4.82
N VAL A 531 15.10 6.01 -5.44
CA VAL A 531 15.11 5.80 -6.89
C VAL A 531 13.72 6.04 -7.45
N ARG A 532 13.57 7.05 -8.30
CA ARG A 532 12.40 7.27 -9.13
C ARG A 532 12.62 6.63 -10.48
N LEU A 533 11.66 5.87 -10.95
CA LEU A 533 11.69 5.23 -12.25
C LEU A 533 10.87 6.06 -13.25
N GLN A 534 11.38 6.15 -14.46
CA GLN A 534 10.67 6.79 -15.56
C GLN A 534 10.73 5.89 -16.79
N GLY A 535 9.61 5.27 -17.13
CA GLY A 535 9.48 4.50 -18.36
C GLY A 535 9.52 5.39 -19.60
N THR A 536 9.70 4.77 -20.75
CA THR A 536 9.82 5.44 -22.03
C THR A 536 8.73 4.96 -22.99
N GLU A 537 8.19 5.85 -23.84
CA GLU A 537 7.17 5.51 -24.84
C GLU A 537 7.54 4.23 -25.63
N GLY A 538 6.69 3.22 -25.58
CA GLY A 538 6.92 1.88 -26.15
C GLY A 538 7.82 0.98 -25.28
N GLY A 539 8.08 1.36 -24.06
CA GLY A 539 8.75 0.61 -23.01
C GLY A 539 7.82 0.33 -21.82
N SER A 540 8.34 0.47 -20.62
CA SER A 540 7.58 0.34 -19.39
C SER A 540 6.69 1.57 -19.14
N ASN A 541 5.69 1.45 -18.27
CA ASN A 541 4.82 2.54 -17.87
C ASN A 541 5.62 3.73 -17.29
N SER A 542 5.02 4.93 -17.31
CA SER A 542 5.69 6.19 -17.01
C SER A 542 6.39 6.27 -15.66
N HIS A 543 5.84 5.61 -14.63
CA HIS A 543 6.38 5.60 -13.27
C HIS A 543 7.11 4.30 -12.89
N GLY A 544 7.28 3.37 -13.86
CA GLY A 544 7.99 2.12 -13.65
C GLY A 544 7.33 1.19 -12.63
N ILE A 545 6.02 1.26 -12.48
CA ILE A 545 5.26 0.35 -11.62
C ILE A 545 5.43 -1.09 -12.11
N GLY A 546 5.73 -2.02 -11.18
CA GLY A 546 6.09 -3.42 -11.47
C GLY A 546 7.58 -3.63 -11.76
N CYS A 547 8.36 -2.56 -11.93
CA CYS A 547 9.81 -2.70 -12.14
C CYS A 547 10.53 -3.03 -10.84
N ILE A 548 11.64 -3.75 -10.96
CA ILE A 548 12.48 -4.17 -9.84
C ILE A 548 13.77 -3.37 -9.85
N VAL A 549 14.16 -2.84 -8.70
CA VAL A 549 15.45 -2.18 -8.49
C VAL A 549 16.32 -3.05 -7.58
N GLU A 550 17.56 -3.31 -8.04
CA GLU A 550 18.59 -4.00 -7.28
C GLU A 550 19.77 -3.06 -7.01
N VAL A 551 20.14 -2.92 -5.75
CA VAL A 551 21.33 -2.18 -5.31
C VAL A 551 22.39 -3.16 -4.86
N HIS A 552 23.50 -3.23 -5.57
CA HIS A 552 24.64 -4.09 -5.25
C HIS A 552 25.62 -3.34 -4.36
N LEU A 553 25.86 -3.82 -3.15
CA LEU A 553 26.74 -3.21 -2.15
C LEU A 553 28.17 -3.76 -2.20
N GLU A 554 29.12 -3.02 -1.57
CA GLU A 554 30.56 -3.36 -1.62
C GLU A 554 30.87 -4.69 -0.89
N ASP A 555 30.11 -5.07 0.11
CA ASP A 555 30.27 -6.35 0.84
C ASP A 555 29.68 -7.56 0.11
N GLY A 556 28.97 -7.32 -0.99
CA GLY A 556 28.34 -8.33 -1.83
C GLY A 556 26.86 -8.53 -1.55
N THR A 557 26.27 -7.80 -0.61
CA THR A 557 24.82 -7.78 -0.37
C THR A 557 24.10 -7.18 -1.59
N ILE A 558 22.93 -7.70 -1.92
CA ILE A 558 22.04 -7.18 -2.94
C ILE A 558 20.74 -6.82 -2.25
N LEU A 559 20.40 -5.54 -2.26
CA LEU A 559 19.11 -5.06 -1.79
C LEU A 559 18.16 -5.03 -2.99
N LYS A 560 16.94 -5.56 -2.83
CA LYS A 560 15.98 -5.71 -3.91
C LYS A 560 14.62 -5.19 -3.49
N GLN A 561 14.02 -4.32 -4.30
CA GLN A 561 12.68 -3.79 -4.07
C GLN A 561 11.90 -3.60 -5.37
N HIS A 562 10.60 -3.53 -5.25
CA HIS A 562 9.62 -3.29 -6.31
C HIS A 562 9.02 -1.88 -6.22
N ALA A 563 8.65 -1.30 -7.36
CA ALA A 563 7.80 -0.12 -7.42
C ALA A 563 6.33 -0.54 -7.45
N TYR A 564 5.53 -0.08 -6.48
CA TYR A 564 4.12 -0.43 -6.34
C TYR A 564 3.18 0.73 -6.66
N ALA A 565 1.95 0.42 -7.10
CA ALA A 565 0.82 1.34 -7.11
C ALA A 565 -0.36 0.69 -6.37
N GLY A 566 -0.56 1.14 -5.11
CA GLY A 566 -1.45 0.54 -4.12
C GLY A 566 -0.75 -0.53 -3.29
N ASP A 567 -0.76 -0.37 -1.97
CA ASP A 567 -0.12 -1.26 -1.00
C ASP A 567 -0.83 -1.18 0.36
N GLY A 568 -0.51 -2.12 1.27
CA GLY A 568 -1.06 -2.14 2.62
C GLY A 568 -2.58 -2.31 2.69
N PHE A 569 -3.19 -1.66 3.68
CA PHE A 569 -4.63 -1.64 3.90
C PHE A 569 -5.20 -0.24 3.65
N LEU A 570 -6.03 -0.08 2.62
CA LEU A 570 -6.62 1.20 2.23
C LEU A 570 -5.58 2.31 1.99
N GLY A 571 -4.34 1.95 1.72
CA GLY A 571 -3.20 2.84 1.56
C GLY A 571 -2.65 2.86 0.14
N SER A 572 -1.83 3.85 -0.13
CA SER A 572 -0.92 3.89 -1.27
C SER A 572 0.28 4.75 -0.89
N SER A 573 1.43 4.12 -0.78
CA SER A 573 2.70 4.78 -0.49
C SER A 573 3.26 5.49 -1.73
N ASP A 574 4.30 6.32 -1.56
CA ASP A 574 5.05 6.88 -2.70
C ASP A 574 5.66 5.73 -3.53
N PRO A 575 5.43 5.67 -4.86
CA PRO A 575 5.93 4.59 -5.70
C PRO A 575 7.45 4.61 -5.90
N SER A 576 8.16 5.64 -5.44
CA SER A 576 9.62 5.65 -5.47
C SER A 576 10.20 4.54 -4.61
N VAL A 577 11.27 3.92 -5.10
CA VAL A 577 11.93 2.80 -4.42
C VAL A 577 12.99 3.34 -3.48
N HIS A 578 12.92 2.96 -2.20
CA HIS A 578 13.79 3.50 -1.15
C HIS A 578 14.66 2.40 -0.53
N PHE A 579 15.94 2.70 -0.31
CA PHE A 579 16.92 1.78 0.28
C PHE A 579 17.66 2.46 1.42
N GLY A 580 17.68 1.85 2.60
CA GLY A 580 18.74 2.06 3.57
C GLY A 580 20.00 1.31 3.15
N LEU A 581 21.15 1.89 3.42
CA LEU A 581 22.43 1.38 2.94
C LEU A 581 23.38 1.01 4.08
N GLY A 582 22.95 1.21 5.32
CA GLY A 582 23.82 1.05 6.48
C GLY A 582 25.08 1.89 6.33
N THR A 583 26.22 1.23 6.41
CA THR A 583 27.55 1.85 6.24
C THR A 583 28.20 1.48 4.90
N GLN A 584 27.46 0.89 3.98
CA GLN A 584 27.97 0.34 2.73
C GLN A 584 28.02 1.37 1.61
N SER A 585 28.83 1.08 0.60
CA SER A 585 28.90 1.86 -0.64
C SER A 585 28.24 1.08 -1.77
N ILE A 586 27.63 1.80 -2.71
CA ILE A 586 26.99 1.22 -3.88
C ILE A 586 28.06 0.90 -4.93
N VAL A 587 28.06 -0.33 -5.44
CA VAL A 587 28.91 -0.78 -6.55
C VAL A 587 28.20 -0.61 -7.87
N GLU A 588 26.92 -1.02 -7.94
CA GLU A 588 26.09 -1.00 -9.15
C GLU A 588 24.62 -0.90 -8.75
N LEU A 589 23.81 -0.21 -9.51
CA LEU A 589 22.37 -0.25 -9.47
C LEU A 589 21.85 -0.89 -10.75
N LYS A 590 20.89 -1.79 -10.64
CA LYS A 590 20.19 -2.40 -11.77
C LYS A 590 18.71 -2.14 -11.67
N VAL A 591 18.10 -1.80 -12.80
CA VAL A 591 16.65 -1.73 -12.96
C VAL A 591 16.23 -2.83 -13.93
N LYS A 592 15.37 -3.72 -13.50
CA LYS A 592 14.67 -4.67 -14.34
C LYS A 592 13.31 -4.07 -14.67
N TRP A 593 13.19 -3.59 -15.88
CA TRP A 593 11.97 -2.98 -16.40
C TRP A 593 10.89 -4.03 -16.72
N SER A 594 9.61 -3.64 -16.73
CA SER A 594 8.48 -4.55 -17.07
C SER A 594 8.63 -5.17 -18.46
N THR A 595 9.30 -4.46 -19.38
CA THR A 595 9.70 -5.00 -20.70
C THR A 595 10.68 -6.19 -20.64
N GLY A 596 11.19 -6.53 -19.45
CA GLY A 596 12.25 -7.54 -19.24
C GLY A 596 13.66 -7.06 -19.54
N TYR A 597 13.85 -5.79 -19.97
CA TYR A 597 15.16 -5.20 -20.16
C TYR A 597 15.81 -4.90 -18.80
N ILE A 598 17.10 -5.22 -18.66
CA ILE A 598 17.90 -4.90 -17.47
C ILE A 598 18.85 -3.76 -17.81
N GLN A 599 18.70 -2.64 -17.12
CA GLN A 599 19.53 -1.45 -17.23
C GLN A 599 20.47 -1.35 -16.03
N SER A 600 21.78 -1.21 -16.27
CA SER A 600 22.76 -0.96 -15.22
C SER A 600 23.10 0.52 -15.15
N VAL A 601 23.16 1.07 -13.95
CA VAL A 601 23.52 2.45 -13.66
C VAL A 601 24.77 2.47 -12.79
N GLU A 602 25.84 3.09 -13.29
CA GLU A 602 27.12 3.21 -12.58
C GLU A 602 27.28 4.59 -11.94
N GLY A 603 28.06 4.66 -10.86
CA GLY A 603 28.45 5.94 -10.23
C GLY A 603 27.34 6.57 -9.37
N VAL A 604 26.39 5.75 -8.93
CA VAL A 604 25.31 6.16 -8.03
C VAL A 604 25.89 6.66 -6.71
N GLN A 605 25.37 7.78 -6.23
CA GLN A 605 25.83 8.39 -4.98
C GLN A 605 24.89 7.96 -3.84
N ILE A 606 25.43 7.73 -2.66
CA ILE A 606 24.65 7.58 -1.44
C ILE A 606 24.07 8.93 -0.97
N ASN A 607 23.03 8.90 -0.18
CA ASN A 607 22.31 10.07 0.33
C ASN A 607 21.84 10.99 -0.81
N SER A 608 21.18 10.39 -1.79
CA SER A 608 20.66 11.11 -2.95
C SER A 608 19.40 10.47 -3.50
N GLU A 609 18.59 11.29 -4.13
CA GLU A 609 17.54 10.86 -5.02
C GLU A 609 18.08 10.74 -6.46
N LEU A 610 17.68 9.68 -7.15
CA LEU A 610 18.09 9.39 -8.51
C LEU A 610 16.87 9.07 -9.37
N THR A 611 16.66 9.80 -10.46
CA THR A 611 15.71 9.40 -11.49
C THR A 611 16.42 8.53 -12.54
N VAL A 612 15.93 7.31 -12.72
CA VAL A 612 16.40 6.41 -13.78
C VAL A 612 15.38 6.38 -14.90
N VAL A 613 15.77 6.89 -16.06
CA VAL A 613 14.95 6.86 -17.27
C VAL A 613 15.24 5.58 -18.04
N GLU A 614 14.22 4.88 -18.51
CA GLU A 614 14.38 3.64 -19.29
C GLU A 614 15.11 3.89 -20.60
N GLU A 615 16.18 3.14 -20.83
CA GLU A 615 16.95 3.15 -22.07
C GLU A 615 16.58 1.93 -22.91
N LEU A 616 15.62 2.08 -23.83
CA LEU A 616 15.23 0.97 -24.70
C LEU A 616 16.41 0.46 -25.54
N PRO A 617 16.61 -0.86 -25.64
CA PRO A 617 17.62 -1.43 -26.53
C PRO A 617 17.29 -1.06 -27.97
N LEU A 618 18.31 -0.58 -28.72
CA LEU A 618 18.15 -0.26 -30.15
C LEU A 618 17.62 -1.48 -30.91
N GLU A 619 16.44 -1.36 -31.48
CA GLU A 619 15.90 -2.43 -32.33
C GLU A 619 16.82 -2.74 -33.52
N ALA A 620 16.79 -3.98 -34.02
CA ALA A 620 17.60 -4.41 -35.17
C ALA A 620 17.37 -3.53 -36.44
N ASN A 621 16.21 -2.87 -36.54
CA ASN A 621 15.91 -1.90 -37.59
C ASN A 621 16.73 -0.61 -37.46
N ASP A 622 17.01 -0.15 -36.24
CA ASP A 622 17.79 1.04 -35.99
C ASP A 622 19.26 0.82 -36.37
N TYR A 623 19.79 -0.37 -36.13
CA TYR A 623 21.11 -0.75 -36.62
C TYR A 623 21.19 -0.69 -38.14
N SER A 624 20.11 -1.05 -38.86
CA SER A 624 20.10 -0.97 -40.33
C SER A 624 20.14 0.48 -40.83
N VAL A 625 19.45 1.40 -40.16
CA VAL A 625 19.52 2.85 -40.43
C VAL A 625 20.91 3.41 -40.10
N PHE A 626 21.49 3.04 -38.96
CA PHE A 626 22.83 3.45 -38.56
C PHE A 626 23.89 2.92 -39.53
N ILE A 627 23.80 1.65 -39.93
CA ILE A 627 24.68 1.04 -40.94
C ILE A 627 24.51 1.75 -42.28
N LEU A 628 23.28 2.09 -42.68
CA LEU A 628 23.01 2.83 -43.92
C LEU A 628 23.62 4.23 -43.87
N ILE A 629 23.47 4.96 -42.77
CA ILE A 629 24.11 6.29 -42.57
C ILE A 629 25.63 6.16 -42.64
N LEU A 630 26.20 5.16 -41.95
CA LEU A 630 27.64 4.91 -41.97
C LEU A 630 28.15 4.57 -43.40
N MET A 631 27.40 3.74 -44.14
CA MET A 631 27.73 3.44 -45.54
C MET A 631 27.66 4.67 -46.44
N ILE A 632 26.64 5.54 -46.26
CA ILE A 632 26.53 6.81 -46.98
C ILE A 632 27.73 7.72 -46.68
N LEU A 633 28.14 7.84 -45.40
CA LEU A 633 29.30 8.64 -45.01
C LEU A 633 30.60 8.09 -45.61
N ILE A 634 30.79 6.77 -45.63
CA ILE A 634 31.92 6.11 -46.26
C ILE A 634 31.91 6.38 -47.79
N LEU A 635 30.73 6.27 -48.42
CA LEU A 635 30.58 6.52 -49.85
C LEU A 635 30.92 7.99 -50.21
N LEU A 636 30.45 8.95 -49.41
CA LEU A 636 30.77 10.36 -49.56
C LEU A 636 32.26 10.62 -49.39
N GLN A 637 32.95 9.97 -48.44
CA GLN A 637 34.41 10.06 -48.29
C GLN A 637 35.16 9.47 -49.48
N LEU A 638 34.68 8.38 -50.07
CA LEU A 638 35.27 7.77 -51.26
C LEU A 638 35.07 8.66 -52.49
N ILE A 639 33.89 9.26 -52.68
CA ILE A 639 33.62 10.23 -53.74
C ILE A 639 34.51 11.46 -53.61
N TRP A 640 34.72 11.99 -52.40
CA TRP A 640 35.57 13.14 -52.15
C TRP A 640 37.07 12.87 -52.41
N ARG A 641 37.51 11.61 -52.37
CA ARG A 641 38.87 11.16 -52.65
C ARG A 641 39.13 10.82 -54.15
N MET A 642 38.10 10.83 -54.99
CA MET A 642 38.30 10.60 -56.41
C MET A 642 38.98 11.82 -57.07
N PRO A 643 40.06 11.65 -57.85
CA PRO A 643 40.69 12.75 -58.54
C PRO A 643 39.68 13.31 -59.56
N PRO A 644 39.71 14.64 -59.80
CA PRO A 644 38.86 15.25 -60.81
C PRO A 644 39.13 14.60 -62.17
N GLN A 645 38.07 14.12 -62.83
CA GLN A 645 38.18 13.60 -64.20
C GLN A 645 38.57 14.78 -65.11
N THR A 646 39.79 14.77 -65.65
CA THR A 646 40.20 15.69 -66.69
C THR A 646 39.47 15.37 -67.99
N GLN A 647 38.66 16.31 -68.48
CA GLN A 647 38.09 16.29 -69.83
C GLN A 647 39.18 16.52 -70.88
#